data_35b17dbcbc66812a842ff350e6c93c54
#
_entry.id   35b17dbcbc66812a842ff350e6c93c54
#
_cell.length_a   1.000
_cell.length_b   1.000
_cell.length_c   1.000
_cell.angle_alpha   90.00
_cell.angle_beta   90.00
_cell.angle_gamma   90.00
#
_symmetry.space_group_name_H-M   'P 1'
#
loop_
_entity.id
_entity.type
_entity.pdbx_description
1 polymer ?
#
loop_
_entity_poly.entity_id
_entity_poly.type
_entity_poly.pdbx_seq_one_letter_code
_entity_poly.pdbx_strand_id
1 'polypeptide(L)'
;EGHLLCYAPTADALERFFNRLQIADRRTNNCRCQTGALQCLELLAAEGGFGVLAHVELDGEFESNMPRFTPAKIDILCHPSLQGIEVTKADCPILYDGRDTDPDRKKVAAERIKRLKLGSEQYLARILNSDAHSLNAVGRNANRDQRITRFKMETPSFEGLRMALETADTRVRIEEGLPAIVPVVQGVHFQGAFLDGEAITFSPNLTCIIGGRGSGKSTAFESVCLLGGPPSEDVTVIDSDVWPDIVSLCYVDETGQQHNLGRSKFGDVENLDEPASGSTAFPIESYRQGATNEISKRVQDDPLALLTFLDKLIQVEKEIDAEDAIREDLVELAPQITKAAGNVARIPEREKELKLKTDQLQRLREGKGEDVIKLQQQLVGEKRARAEIEASLAKLGGAVTSEAITTITAEIRASVSGHEIELGAPEATKITTDTGAYETAVTGSTDALRKVTADYVATVKAQIIAWRTKESATTAQIEQKKQELLKHGIRLDMPFIQKLVSDEATARENVRKLKTWVPEIERLKKLHADLLKRRWAARQVVAKHRVAFAARASAALKGTLSDLFVTLKFDESALAPDAERLIVEAMGWRTLQHLKARALINDLTLPLLLECLRKRDTKPITALRNAETNAAVFPQNEAELLLERIAETDLLSQLETVAVHDRPKLSVTKKMPGIGGLSKFVPRDFKKLSLGQQQSVLLALMLTSESRAPLIVDQPEDNLDSEFIYKTLVPVIRAAKERRQVIVVTHNANIAVLGDAELIVALKATSEKAQVVTRG
;
A
#
# COMPACT_ATOMS: atom_id res chain seq x y z
N GLU A 1 -46.02 -8.32 38.27
CA GLU A 1 -45.30 -9.58 38.06
C GLU A 1 -44.24 -9.36 37.02
N GLY A 2 -43.11 -10.03 37.15
CA GLY A 2 -42.01 -9.96 36.20
C GLY A 2 -40.90 -10.95 36.64
N HIS A 3 -40.03 -11.33 35.73
CA HIS A 3 -38.97 -12.29 36.01
C HIS A 3 -37.64 -11.61 36.35
N LEU A 4 -36.99 -12.11 37.40
CA LEU A 4 -35.64 -11.68 37.82
C LEU A 4 -34.73 -12.90 37.86
N LEU A 5 -33.72 -12.93 37.01
CA LEU A 5 -32.65 -13.94 37.03
C LEU A 5 -31.70 -13.60 38.18
N CYS A 6 -31.51 -14.54 39.12
CA CYS A 6 -30.69 -14.35 40.31
C CYS A 6 -29.44 -15.22 40.23
N TYR A 7 -28.28 -14.60 40.31
CA TYR A 7 -26.98 -15.28 40.30
C TYR A 7 -26.31 -15.12 41.66
N ALA A 8 -25.80 -16.21 42.18
CA ALA A 8 -25.08 -16.24 43.46
C ALA A 8 -23.71 -16.89 43.30
N PRO A 9 -22.69 -16.47 44.12
CA PRO A 9 -21.31 -16.96 43.98
C PRO A 9 -21.14 -18.46 44.27
N THR A 10 -22.00 -19.04 45.10
CA THR A 10 -21.98 -20.48 45.46
C THR A 10 -23.39 -21.03 45.57
N ALA A 11 -23.52 -22.36 45.52
CA ALA A 11 -24.79 -23.03 45.75
C ALA A 11 -25.36 -22.72 47.15
N ASP A 12 -24.53 -22.71 48.16
CA ASP A 12 -24.94 -22.38 49.54
C ASP A 12 -25.48 -20.96 49.66
N ALA A 13 -24.84 -19.99 48.98
CA ALA A 13 -25.32 -18.60 48.93
C ALA A 13 -26.69 -18.51 48.24
N LEU A 14 -26.86 -19.27 47.14
CA LEU A 14 -28.12 -19.34 46.43
C LEU A 14 -29.22 -19.96 47.30
N GLU A 15 -28.92 -21.01 48.05
CA GLU A 15 -29.85 -21.66 48.97
C GLU A 15 -30.26 -20.73 50.12
N ARG A 16 -29.30 -20.00 50.74
CA ARG A 16 -29.60 -19.00 51.78
C ARG A 16 -30.48 -17.90 51.25
N PHE A 17 -30.18 -17.36 50.04
CA PHE A 17 -31.05 -16.38 49.38
C PHE A 17 -32.45 -16.94 49.14
N PHE A 18 -32.59 -18.12 48.53
CA PHE A 18 -33.87 -18.75 48.21
C PHE A 18 -34.70 -18.98 49.47
N ASN A 19 -34.11 -19.37 50.59
CA ASN A 19 -34.80 -19.63 51.85
C ASN A 19 -35.37 -18.37 52.52
N ARG A 20 -34.83 -17.17 52.14
CA ARG A 20 -35.33 -15.86 52.63
C ARG A 20 -36.49 -15.31 51.83
N LEU A 21 -36.76 -15.87 50.62
CA LEU A 21 -37.86 -15.42 49.77
C LEU A 21 -39.21 -15.88 50.31
N GLN A 22 -40.22 -15.01 50.23
CA GLN A 22 -41.61 -15.34 50.47
C GLN A 22 -42.19 -15.93 49.19
N ILE A 23 -42.35 -17.25 49.14
CA ILE A 23 -42.85 -17.95 47.97
C ILE A 23 -44.14 -18.68 48.32
N ALA A 24 -45.22 -18.31 47.65
CA ALA A 24 -46.49 -19.03 47.71
C ALA A 24 -46.36 -20.33 46.91
N ASP A 25 -47.08 -21.38 47.37
CA ASP A 25 -47.20 -22.68 46.72
C ASP A 25 -45.83 -23.33 46.40
N ARG A 26 -44.85 -23.13 47.30
CA ARG A 26 -43.55 -23.81 47.22
C ARG A 26 -43.75 -25.28 46.96
N ARG A 27 -43.03 -25.84 46.00
CA ARG A 27 -43.05 -27.23 45.55
C ARG A 27 -44.19 -27.57 44.54
N THR A 28 -44.88 -26.62 44.02
CA THR A 28 -45.83 -26.79 42.90
C THR A 28 -45.34 -26.12 41.66
N ASN A 29 -45.88 -26.45 40.50
CA ASN A 29 -45.62 -25.76 39.22
C ASN A 29 -46.16 -24.34 39.18
N ASN A 30 -46.96 -23.94 40.16
CA ASN A 30 -47.57 -22.59 40.26
C ASN A 30 -46.95 -21.76 41.38
N CYS A 31 -45.70 -22.10 41.81
CA CYS A 31 -45.01 -21.30 42.82
C CYS A 31 -44.75 -19.88 42.35
N ARG A 32 -45.10 -18.92 43.20
CA ARG A 32 -44.90 -17.46 42.90
C ARG A 32 -44.17 -16.80 44.04
N CYS A 33 -43.12 -16.03 43.67
CA CYS A 33 -42.42 -15.21 44.63
C CYS A 33 -43.24 -13.96 44.96
N GLN A 34 -43.54 -13.75 46.25
CA GLN A 34 -44.23 -12.58 46.77
C GLN A 34 -43.28 -11.48 47.23
N THR A 35 -42.01 -11.79 47.33
CA THR A 35 -40.95 -10.80 47.63
C THR A 35 -40.76 -9.87 46.41
N GLY A 36 -40.91 -8.56 46.63
CA GLY A 36 -40.76 -7.58 45.56
C GLY A 36 -39.33 -7.53 44.96
N ALA A 37 -39.20 -7.11 43.69
CA ALA A 37 -37.95 -7.12 42.97
C ALA A 37 -36.81 -6.35 43.68
N LEU A 38 -37.09 -5.17 44.26
CA LEU A 38 -36.13 -4.41 45.03
C LEU A 38 -35.61 -5.20 46.24
N GLN A 39 -36.52 -5.80 47.01
CA GLN A 39 -36.16 -6.60 48.16
C GLN A 39 -35.42 -7.89 47.76
N CYS A 40 -35.75 -8.48 46.61
CA CYS A 40 -34.97 -9.61 46.06
C CYS A 40 -33.52 -9.20 45.79
N LEU A 41 -33.29 -8.00 45.16
CA LEU A 41 -31.95 -7.50 44.90
C LEU A 41 -31.17 -7.19 46.19
N GLU A 42 -31.84 -6.66 47.23
CA GLU A 42 -31.22 -6.42 48.55
C GLU A 42 -30.80 -7.73 49.22
N LEU A 43 -31.68 -8.73 49.20
CA LEU A 43 -31.38 -10.08 49.76
C LEU A 43 -30.25 -10.76 49.01
N LEU A 44 -30.25 -10.61 47.69
CA LEU A 44 -29.22 -11.19 46.83
C LEU A 44 -27.85 -10.47 47.02
N ALA A 45 -27.88 -9.15 47.20
CA ALA A 45 -26.70 -8.38 47.55
C ALA A 45 -26.04 -8.83 48.85
N ALA A 46 -26.86 -9.16 49.86
CA ALA A 46 -26.36 -9.66 51.16
C ALA A 46 -25.63 -11.02 51.05
N GLU A 47 -25.90 -11.78 50.01
CA GLU A 47 -25.21 -13.04 49.70
C GLU A 47 -24.11 -12.88 48.63
N GLY A 48 -23.76 -11.63 48.25
CA GLY A 48 -22.75 -11.34 47.22
C GLY A 48 -23.19 -11.64 45.80
N GLY A 49 -24.49 -11.78 45.57
CA GLY A 49 -25.08 -12.06 44.27
C GLY A 49 -25.51 -10.84 43.47
N PHE A 50 -25.92 -11.06 42.22
CA PHE A 50 -26.49 -10.04 41.35
C PHE A 50 -27.70 -10.55 40.58
N GLY A 51 -28.52 -9.60 40.09
CA GLY A 51 -29.73 -9.89 39.30
C GLY A 51 -29.67 -9.34 37.89
N VAL A 52 -30.42 -9.95 36.97
CA VAL A 52 -30.71 -9.51 35.63
C VAL A 52 -32.24 -9.57 35.44
N LEU A 53 -32.85 -8.46 34.98
CA LEU A 53 -34.28 -8.46 34.64
C LEU A 53 -34.48 -9.23 33.34
N ALA A 54 -35.34 -10.24 33.36
CA ALA A 54 -35.57 -11.11 32.20
C ALA A 54 -36.56 -10.49 31.21
N HIS A 55 -36.37 -10.74 29.92
CA HIS A 55 -37.21 -10.41 28.76
C HIS A 55 -38.12 -9.16 28.97
N VAL A 56 -37.46 -8.07 29.34
CA VAL A 56 -38.07 -6.84 29.88
C VAL A 56 -39.19 -6.22 29.02
N GLU A 57 -39.16 -6.46 27.69
CA GLU A 57 -40.10 -5.88 26.71
C GLU A 57 -41.38 -6.69 26.52
N LEU A 58 -41.50 -7.91 27.08
CA LEU A 58 -42.68 -8.73 26.88
C LEU A 58 -43.88 -8.27 27.73
N ASP A 59 -45.09 -8.60 27.25
CA ASP A 59 -46.31 -8.32 28.00
C ASP A 59 -46.32 -9.12 29.34
N GLY A 60 -46.64 -8.39 30.42
CA GLY A 60 -46.59 -8.98 31.78
C GLY A 60 -45.20 -8.91 32.42
N GLU A 61 -44.20 -8.36 31.75
CA GLU A 61 -42.85 -8.22 32.25
C GLU A 61 -42.53 -6.79 32.73
N PHE A 62 -41.25 -6.51 33.03
CA PHE A 62 -40.84 -5.32 33.77
C PHE A 62 -41.32 -4.00 33.15
N GLU A 63 -41.16 -3.80 31.82
CA GLU A 63 -41.55 -2.57 31.15
C GLU A 63 -43.07 -2.42 31.06
N SER A 64 -43.78 -3.51 30.78
CA SER A 64 -45.24 -3.50 30.68
C SER A 64 -45.94 -3.30 32.03
N ASN A 65 -45.39 -3.92 33.10
CA ASN A 65 -45.90 -3.81 34.47
C ASN A 65 -45.55 -2.48 35.16
N MET A 66 -44.45 -1.84 34.76
CA MET A 66 -44.01 -0.57 35.31
C MET A 66 -43.77 0.46 34.19
N PRO A 67 -44.83 0.88 33.45
CA PRO A 67 -44.69 1.73 32.28
C PRO A 67 -44.25 3.17 32.64
N ARG A 68 -44.47 3.59 33.90
CA ARG A 68 -44.11 4.93 34.38
C ARG A 68 -42.84 4.88 35.20
N PHE A 69 -42.01 5.87 35.08
CA PHE A 69 -40.75 6.00 35.87
C PHE A 69 -41.09 6.50 37.30
N THR A 70 -41.64 5.62 38.07
CA THR A 70 -41.92 5.83 39.50
C THR A 70 -40.64 5.72 40.32
N PRO A 71 -40.56 6.29 41.57
CA PRO A 71 -39.41 6.07 42.45
C PRO A 71 -39.05 4.61 42.61
N ALA A 72 -40.01 3.71 42.73
CA ALA A 72 -39.78 2.26 42.87
C ALA A 72 -39.08 1.69 41.62
N LYS A 73 -39.50 2.03 40.42
CA LYS A 73 -38.84 1.64 39.17
C LYS A 73 -37.38 2.12 39.11
N ILE A 74 -37.18 3.40 39.47
CA ILE A 74 -35.86 4.01 39.48
C ILE A 74 -34.92 3.33 40.51
N ASP A 75 -35.43 3.02 41.68
CA ASP A 75 -34.66 2.37 42.74
C ASP A 75 -34.25 0.92 42.37
N ILE A 76 -35.11 0.19 41.67
CA ILE A 76 -34.77 -1.12 41.08
C ILE A 76 -33.65 -0.95 40.03
N LEU A 77 -33.82 -0.03 39.05
CA LEU A 77 -32.87 0.16 37.96
C LEU A 77 -31.54 0.73 38.45
N CYS A 78 -31.53 1.50 39.52
CA CYS A 78 -30.33 2.06 40.14
C CYS A 78 -29.75 1.19 41.29
N HIS A 79 -30.27 -0.02 41.49
CA HIS A 79 -29.73 -0.91 42.52
C HIS A 79 -28.34 -1.46 42.13
N PRO A 80 -27.34 -1.47 43.03
CA PRO A 80 -25.96 -1.89 42.69
C PRO A 80 -25.88 -3.36 42.27
N SER A 81 -26.76 -4.21 42.78
CA SER A 81 -26.79 -5.65 42.42
C SER A 81 -27.62 -5.93 41.16
N LEU A 82 -28.24 -4.96 40.53
CA LEU A 82 -28.81 -5.17 39.20
C LEU A 82 -27.73 -4.93 38.16
N GLN A 83 -27.33 -5.96 37.40
CA GLN A 83 -26.22 -5.88 36.46
C GLN A 83 -26.65 -5.85 34.98
N GLY A 84 -27.89 -6.25 34.68
CA GLY A 84 -28.33 -6.26 33.30
C GLY A 84 -29.83 -6.40 33.11
N ILE A 85 -30.19 -6.29 31.84
CA ILE A 85 -31.54 -6.59 31.32
C ILE A 85 -31.42 -7.61 30.18
N GLU A 86 -32.33 -8.57 30.16
CA GLU A 86 -32.47 -9.50 29.05
C GLU A 86 -33.49 -8.97 28.07
N VAL A 87 -33.17 -9.08 26.78
CA VAL A 87 -34.03 -8.74 25.66
C VAL A 87 -34.29 -9.96 24.79
N THR A 88 -35.40 -10.02 24.07
CA THR A 88 -35.74 -11.14 23.22
C THR A 88 -35.24 -11.01 21.78
N LYS A 89 -34.81 -9.80 21.40
CA LYS A 89 -34.27 -9.47 20.08
C LYS A 89 -33.07 -8.53 20.21
N ALA A 90 -32.09 -8.70 19.36
CA ALA A 90 -30.90 -7.86 19.36
C ALA A 90 -31.19 -6.38 19.02
N ASP A 91 -32.20 -6.14 18.18
CA ASP A 91 -32.66 -4.81 17.75
C ASP A 91 -33.73 -4.18 18.71
N CYS A 92 -33.96 -4.78 19.88
CA CYS A 92 -34.88 -4.21 20.87
C CYS A 92 -34.49 -2.75 21.20
N PRO A 93 -35.45 -1.80 21.17
CA PRO A 93 -35.19 -0.38 21.38
C PRO A 93 -34.92 0.00 22.83
N ILE A 94 -35.08 -0.94 23.78
CA ILE A 94 -34.82 -0.71 25.21
C ILE A 94 -33.32 -0.88 25.46
N LEU A 95 -32.64 0.22 25.66
CA LEU A 95 -31.17 0.22 25.79
C LEU A 95 -30.71 0.57 27.21
N TYR A 96 -31.41 1.49 27.89
CA TYR A 96 -30.97 2.07 29.16
C TYR A 96 -29.53 2.60 29.12
N ASP A 97 -29.17 3.22 27.99
CA ASP A 97 -27.88 3.87 27.75
C ASP A 97 -28.02 5.24 27.07
N GLY A 98 -26.91 5.89 26.74
CA GLY A 98 -26.89 7.18 26.05
C GLY A 98 -27.51 7.20 24.65
N ARG A 99 -27.68 6.03 24.02
CA ARG A 99 -28.24 5.85 22.67
C ARG A 99 -29.76 5.56 22.68
N ASP A 100 -30.36 5.28 23.87
CA ASP A 100 -31.80 4.98 23.97
C ASP A 100 -32.62 6.07 23.31
N THR A 101 -33.70 5.71 22.67
CA THR A 101 -34.64 6.67 22.02
C THR A 101 -35.59 7.34 23.00
N ASP A 102 -35.84 6.70 24.14
CA ASP A 102 -36.72 7.20 25.20
C ASP A 102 -35.94 8.15 26.14
N PRO A 103 -36.41 9.43 26.27
CA PRO A 103 -35.72 10.42 27.12
C PRO A 103 -35.69 10.01 28.62
N ASP A 104 -36.72 9.31 29.11
CA ASP A 104 -36.77 8.94 30.51
C ASP A 104 -35.88 7.77 30.82
N ARG A 105 -35.75 6.77 29.93
CA ARG A 105 -34.73 5.73 30.05
C ARG A 105 -33.31 6.29 30.04
N LYS A 106 -33.01 7.28 29.17
CA LYS A 106 -31.71 8.02 29.20
C LYS A 106 -31.46 8.68 30.55
N LYS A 107 -32.49 9.38 31.12
CA LYS A 107 -32.32 10.04 32.43
C LYS A 107 -32.03 9.03 33.54
N VAL A 108 -32.74 7.88 33.53
CA VAL A 108 -32.47 6.81 34.54
C VAL A 108 -31.10 6.20 34.38
N ALA A 109 -30.64 5.99 33.14
CA ALA A 109 -29.28 5.50 32.89
C ALA A 109 -28.21 6.48 33.44
N ALA A 110 -28.38 7.78 33.19
CA ALA A 110 -27.51 8.81 33.75
C ALA A 110 -27.59 8.90 35.30
N GLU A 111 -28.80 8.77 35.86
CA GLU A 111 -29.02 8.76 37.31
C GLU A 111 -28.35 7.54 37.97
N ARG A 112 -28.41 6.35 37.34
CA ARG A 112 -27.69 5.16 37.82
C ARG A 112 -26.19 5.40 37.91
N ILE A 113 -25.57 5.91 36.81
CA ILE A 113 -24.14 6.25 36.80
C ILE A 113 -23.81 7.20 37.94
N LYS A 114 -24.60 8.23 38.15
CA LYS A 114 -24.40 9.23 39.20
C LYS A 114 -24.54 8.65 40.62
N ARG A 115 -25.60 7.89 40.88
CA ARG A 115 -25.89 7.31 42.21
C ARG A 115 -24.82 6.29 42.61
N LEU A 116 -24.40 5.44 41.65
CA LEU A 116 -23.46 4.35 41.90
C LEU A 116 -22.02 4.78 41.67
N LYS A 117 -21.76 6.05 41.26
CA LYS A 117 -20.41 6.59 40.92
C LYS A 117 -19.68 5.74 39.91
N LEU A 118 -20.40 5.26 38.90
CA LEU A 118 -19.88 4.41 37.82
C LEU A 118 -19.11 5.25 36.79
N GLY A 119 -18.36 4.61 35.93
CA GLY A 119 -17.77 5.21 34.73
C GLY A 119 -18.86 5.64 33.73
N SER A 120 -18.55 6.62 32.88
CA SER A 120 -19.52 7.25 31.96
C SER A 120 -20.18 6.28 30.96
N GLU A 121 -19.58 5.12 30.71
CA GLU A 121 -20.06 4.08 29.80
C GLU A 121 -20.49 2.79 30.52
N GLN A 122 -20.54 2.78 31.85
CA GLN A 122 -20.96 1.61 32.63
C GLN A 122 -22.49 1.59 32.79
N TYR A 123 -23.16 1.21 31.71
CA TYR A 123 -24.62 1.01 31.67
C TYR A 123 -25.01 -0.42 32.08
N LEU A 124 -26.32 -0.66 32.24
CA LEU A 124 -26.84 -2.02 32.40
C LEU A 124 -26.49 -2.89 31.19
N ALA A 125 -25.96 -4.08 31.45
CA ALA A 125 -25.66 -5.03 30.38
C ALA A 125 -26.95 -5.46 29.67
N ARG A 126 -26.89 -5.58 28.34
CA ARG A 126 -27.95 -6.20 27.57
C ARG A 126 -27.54 -7.62 27.22
N ILE A 127 -28.39 -8.58 27.56
CA ILE A 127 -28.18 -10.01 27.23
C ILE A 127 -29.33 -10.54 26.41
N LEU A 128 -29.07 -11.55 25.61
CA LEU A 128 -30.00 -12.20 24.72
C LEU A 128 -29.95 -13.71 25.01
N ASN A 129 -30.91 -14.24 25.73
CA ASN A 129 -30.97 -15.65 26.06
C ASN A 129 -32.15 -16.34 25.37
N SER A 130 -32.13 -17.65 25.32
CA SER A 130 -33.13 -18.44 24.59
C SER A 130 -34.46 -18.61 25.31
N ASP A 131 -34.50 -18.40 26.65
CA ASP A 131 -35.65 -18.74 27.50
C ASP A 131 -36.15 -20.17 27.20
N ALA A 132 -35.21 -21.12 27.19
CA ALA A 132 -35.46 -22.47 26.71
C ALA A 132 -36.19 -23.33 27.72
N HIS A 133 -37.38 -23.81 27.38
CA HIS A 133 -38.14 -24.78 28.15
C HIS A 133 -37.92 -26.25 27.71
N SER A 134 -36.99 -26.49 26.80
CA SER A 134 -36.57 -27.82 26.36
C SER A 134 -35.10 -27.80 25.89
N LEU A 135 -34.42 -28.96 25.93
CA LEU A 135 -33.03 -29.07 25.47
C LEU A 135 -32.84 -28.64 24.02
N ASN A 136 -33.82 -28.90 23.15
CA ASN A 136 -33.76 -28.51 21.73
C ASN A 136 -33.91 -27.01 21.50
N ALA A 137 -34.42 -26.27 22.47
CA ALA A 137 -34.62 -24.82 22.40
C ALA A 137 -33.43 -24.05 22.98
N VAL A 138 -32.46 -24.72 23.64
CA VAL A 138 -31.30 -24.05 24.22
C VAL A 138 -30.49 -23.32 23.14
N GLY A 139 -30.29 -22.02 23.34
CA GLY A 139 -29.57 -21.14 22.41
C GLY A 139 -30.34 -20.76 21.13
N ARG A 140 -31.65 -21.04 21.06
CA ARG A 140 -32.48 -20.79 19.86
C ARG A 140 -33.82 -20.23 20.23
N ASN A 141 -34.42 -19.45 19.33
CA ASN A 141 -35.83 -19.03 19.42
C ASN A 141 -36.76 -20.10 18.78
N ALA A 142 -38.07 -19.84 18.79
CA ALA A 142 -39.08 -20.70 18.17
C ALA A 142 -38.85 -20.91 16.65
N ASN A 143 -38.22 -19.95 15.96
CA ASN A 143 -37.88 -20.03 14.54
C ASN A 143 -36.51 -20.68 14.28
N ARG A 144 -35.85 -21.21 15.29
CA ARG A 144 -34.51 -21.79 15.28
C ARG A 144 -33.37 -20.79 15.09
N ASP A 145 -33.65 -19.48 15.13
CA ASP A 145 -32.60 -18.46 15.11
C ASP A 145 -31.78 -18.51 16.40
N GLN A 146 -30.49 -18.18 16.31
CA GLN A 146 -29.63 -18.19 17.48
C GLN A 146 -30.02 -17.08 18.45
N ARG A 147 -30.18 -17.45 19.74
CA ARG A 147 -30.39 -16.53 20.86
C ARG A 147 -29.35 -16.81 21.92
N ILE A 148 -28.19 -16.18 21.74
CA ILE A 148 -27.04 -16.39 22.61
C ILE A 148 -26.39 -15.02 22.94
N THR A 149 -25.84 -14.95 24.12
CA THR A 149 -24.94 -13.87 24.54
C THR A 149 -23.51 -14.41 24.61
N ARG A 150 -22.59 -13.67 24.05
CA ARG A 150 -21.17 -13.95 24.17
C ARG A 150 -20.56 -13.06 25.25
N PHE A 151 -19.86 -13.67 26.18
CA PHE A 151 -19.13 -13.00 27.24
C PHE A 151 -17.62 -13.18 27.01
N LYS A 152 -16.89 -12.09 27.07
CA LYS A 152 -15.44 -12.09 27.02
C LYS A 152 -14.89 -12.29 28.43
N MET A 153 -14.44 -13.49 28.73
CA MET A 153 -13.81 -13.86 29.99
C MET A 153 -12.78 -14.98 29.75
N GLU A 154 -11.75 -15.03 30.55
CA GLU A 154 -10.70 -16.06 30.44
C GLU A 154 -11.25 -17.42 30.90
N THR A 155 -11.89 -17.43 32.06
CA THR A 155 -12.46 -18.65 32.66
C THR A 155 -13.94 -18.43 32.99
N PRO A 156 -14.84 -19.33 32.55
CA PRO A 156 -16.23 -19.26 32.95
C PRO A 156 -16.37 -19.41 34.48
N SER A 157 -16.66 -18.29 35.14
CA SER A 157 -16.81 -18.21 36.58
C SER A 157 -17.86 -17.16 36.95
N PHE A 158 -18.36 -17.22 38.19
CA PHE A 158 -19.29 -16.22 38.72
C PHE A 158 -18.68 -14.80 38.66
N GLU A 159 -17.43 -14.66 39.10
CA GLU A 159 -16.72 -13.37 39.09
C GLU A 159 -16.43 -12.89 37.65
N GLY A 160 -16.06 -13.80 36.76
CA GLY A 160 -15.87 -13.49 35.33
C GLY A 160 -17.16 -12.97 34.68
N LEU A 161 -18.30 -13.61 34.97
CA LEU A 161 -19.62 -13.17 34.49
C LEU A 161 -20.02 -11.81 35.08
N ARG A 162 -19.80 -11.60 36.39
CA ARG A 162 -20.07 -10.32 37.05
C ARG A 162 -19.23 -9.19 36.41
N MET A 163 -17.94 -9.40 36.26
CA MET A 163 -17.04 -8.45 35.63
C MET A 163 -17.45 -8.14 34.17
N ALA A 164 -17.85 -9.16 33.42
CA ALA A 164 -18.32 -8.98 32.05
C ALA A 164 -19.58 -8.12 32.00
N LEU A 165 -20.52 -8.30 32.91
CA LEU A 165 -21.74 -7.50 32.97
C LEU A 165 -21.48 -6.07 33.46
N GLU A 166 -20.51 -5.85 34.37
CA GLU A 166 -20.10 -4.53 34.85
C GLU A 166 -19.39 -3.69 33.76
N THR A 167 -18.76 -4.36 32.78
CA THR A 167 -18.06 -3.72 31.66
C THR A 167 -18.62 -4.19 30.31
N ALA A 168 -19.96 -4.17 30.21
CA ALA A 168 -20.68 -4.78 29.10
C ALA A 168 -20.35 -4.19 27.73
N ASP A 169 -19.97 -2.91 27.64
CA ASP A 169 -19.57 -2.24 26.41
C ASP A 169 -18.41 -2.93 25.70
N THR A 170 -17.49 -3.56 26.43
CA THR A 170 -16.33 -4.27 25.88
C THR A 170 -16.40 -5.78 25.99
N ARG A 171 -17.23 -6.33 26.89
CA ARG A 171 -17.21 -7.77 27.24
C ARG A 171 -18.49 -8.52 26.91
N VAL A 172 -19.57 -7.85 26.53
CA VAL A 172 -20.86 -8.49 26.17
C VAL A 172 -21.22 -8.22 24.73
N ARG A 173 -21.56 -9.25 23.99
CA ARG A 173 -22.08 -9.17 22.61
C ARG A 173 -23.30 -10.06 22.46
N ILE A 174 -24.32 -9.49 21.86
CA ILE A 174 -25.59 -10.15 21.54
C ILE A 174 -25.81 -10.29 20.03
N GLU A 175 -24.79 -9.97 19.21
CA GLU A 175 -24.85 -10.13 17.75
C GLU A 175 -24.80 -11.61 17.37
N GLU A 176 -25.46 -11.95 16.27
CA GLU A 176 -25.52 -13.33 15.76
C GLU A 176 -24.21 -13.78 15.11
N GLY A 177 -23.41 -12.83 14.58
CA GLY A 177 -22.15 -13.11 13.91
C GLY A 177 -21.03 -13.55 14.87
N LEU A 178 -20.26 -14.55 14.49
CA LEU A 178 -18.98 -14.84 15.15
C LEU A 178 -17.96 -13.76 14.75
N PRO A 179 -17.09 -13.31 15.67
CA PRO A 179 -16.01 -12.43 15.30
C PRO A 179 -15.10 -13.11 14.25
N ALA A 180 -14.60 -12.34 13.30
CA ALA A 180 -13.65 -12.87 12.33
C ALA A 180 -12.38 -13.32 13.06
N ILE A 181 -11.81 -14.46 12.62
CA ILE A 181 -10.49 -14.87 13.08
C ILE A 181 -9.48 -13.81 12.61
N VAL A 182 -8.67 -13.33 13.51
CA VAL A 182 -7.60 -12.37 13.24
C VAL A 182 -6.27 -12.99 13.67
N PRO A 183 -5.16 -12.63 13.03
CA PRO A 183 -3.84 -13.08 13.47
C PRO A 183 -3.58 -12.64 14.92
N VAL A 184 -3.05 -13.54 15.75
CA VAL A 184 -2.74 -13.24 17.15
C VAL A 184 -1.43 -13.90 17.58
N VAL A 185 -0.60 -13.16 18.28
CA VAL A 185 0.52 -13.72 19.05
C VAL A 185 -0.06 -14.35 20.32
N GLN A 186 0.16 -15.64 20.51
CA GLN A 186 -0.29 -16.34 21.71
C GLN A 186 0.68 -16.18 22.87
N GLY A 187 1.98 -16.18 22.57
CA GLY A 187 2.99 -16.00 23.59
C GLY A 187 4.40 -15.98 23.05
N VAL A 188 5.33 -15.59 23.91
CA VAL A 188 6.76 -15.56 23.67
C VAL A 188 7.47 -16.22 24.85
N HIS A 189 8.53 -16.98 24.55
CA HIS A 189 9.38 -17.63 25.55
C HIS A 189 10.83 -17.21 25.34
N PHE A 190 11.54 -16.98 26.43
CA PHE A 190 12.91 -16.51 26.45
C PHE A 190 13.84 -17.52 27.11
N GLN A 191 15.00 -17.75 26.53
CA GLN A 191 16.06 -18.58 27.08
C GLN A 191 17.37 -17.77 27.11
N GLY A 192 18.03 -17.80 28.23
CA GLY A 192 19.28 -17.08 28.46
C GLY A 192 19.11 -15.60 28.82
N ALA A 193 20.16 -15.02 29.34
CA ALA A 193 20.28 -13.60 29.72
C ALA A 193 19.20 -13.11 30.69
N PHE A 194 18.78 -11.84 30.54
CA PHE A 194 17.98 -11.11 31.54
C PHE A 194 16.56 -11.66 31.72
N LEU A 195 15.95 -12.28 30.72
CA LEU A 195 14.61 -12.87 30.75
C LEU A 195 14.61 -14.40 30.79
N ASP A 196 15.73 -15.00 31.19
CA ASP A 196 15.93 -16.46 31.16
C ASP A 196 14.82 -17.24 31.86
N GLY A 197 14.19 -18.18 31.12
CA GLY A 197 13.13 -19.06 31.61
C GLY A 197 11.75 -18.43 31.68
N GLU A 198 11.61 -17.15 31.34
CA GLU A 198 10.31 -16.47 31.35
C GLU A 198 9.50 -16.75 30.09
N ALA A 199 8.19 -16.82 30.25
CA ALA A 199 7.23 -16.88 29.17
C ALA A 199 6.13 -15.84 29.38
N ILE A 200 5.80 -15.09 28.35
CA ILE A 200 4.70 -14.12 28.36
C ILE A 200 3.62 -14.60 27.41
N THR A 201 2.42 -14.83 27.93
CA THR A 201 1.22 -15.10 27.13
C THR A 201 0.49 -13.80 26.84
N PHE A 202 -0.26 -13.75 25.73
CA PHE A 202 -0.99 -12.57 25.31
C PHE A 202 -2.48 -12.86 25.13
N SER A 203 -3.33 -11.92 25.54
CA SER A 203 -4.75 -11.96 25.21
C SER A 203 -4.95 -11.70 23.70
N PRO A 204 -5.93 -12.30 23.05
CA PRO A 204 -6.26 -11.97 21.65
C PRO A 204 -6.79 -10.53 21.46
N ASN A 205 -7.07 -9.81 22.55
CA ASN A 205 -7.57 -8.43 22.52
C ASN A 205 -6.53 -7.43 23.02
N LEU A 206 -6.55 -7.06 24.32
CA LEU A 206 -5.59 -6.13 24.90
C LEU A 206 -4.75 -6.80 25.97
N THR A 207 -3.44 -6.79 25.78
CA THR A 207 -2.46 -7.12 26.81
C THR A 207 -1.65 -5.89 27.16
N CYS A 208 -1.54 -5.58 28.46
CA CYS A 208 -0.65 -4.54 28.95
C CYS A 208 0.53 -5.16 29.72
N ILE A 209 1.76 -4.93 29.23
CA ILE A 209 3.00 -5.29 29.94
C ILE A 209 3.41 -4.09 30.76
N ILE A 210 3.36 -4.23 32.10
CA ILE A 210 3.69 -3.16 33.04
C ILE A 210 4.95 -3.48 33.85
N GLY A 211 5.61 -2.46 34.36
CA GLY A 211 6.80 -2.63 35.21
C GLY A 211 7.63 -1.35 35.32
N GLY A 212 8.56 -1.31 36.27
CA GLY A 212 9.47 -0.21 36.45
C GLY A 212 10.47 -0.03 35.28
N ARG A 213 11.27 1.03 35.34
CA ARG A 213 12.39 1.19 34.40
C ARG A 213 13.40 0.05 34.61
N GLY A 214 13.96 -0.48 33.51
CA GLY A 214 14.91 -1.60 33.57
C GLY A 214 14.30 -2.97 33.87
N SER A 215 12.96 -3.12 33.84
CA SER A 215 12.31 -4.42 34.14
C SER A 215 12.26 -5.41 32.98
N GLY A 216 12.92 -5.16 31.86
CA GLY A 216 12.94 -6.04 30.68
C GLY A 216 11.78 -5.86 29.70
N LYS A 217 10.92 -4.86 29.89
CA LYS A 217 9.75 -4.59 29.01
C LYS A 217 10.15 -4.36 27.56
N SER A 218 11.12 -3.46 27.33
CA SER A 218 11.58 -3.15 25.96
C SER A 218 12.30 -4.34 25.32
N THR A 219 13.01 -5.14 26.14
CA THR A 219 13.63 -6.41 25.65
C THR A 219 12.55 -7.38 25.18
N ALA A 220 11.48 -7.57 25.95
CA ALA A 220 10.36 -8.41 25.56
C ALA A 220 9.66 -7.87 24.30
N PHE A 221 9.42 -6.56 24.24
CA PHE A 221 8.85 -5.90 23.07
C PHE A 221 9.68 -6.13 21.80
N GLU A 222 10.98 -5.81 21.84
CA GLU A 222 11.88 -5.94 20.70
C GLU A 222 12.03 -7.41 20.26
N SER A 223 12.03 -8.35 21.19
CA SER A 223 12.09 -9.78 20.89
C SER A 223 10.90 -10.25 20.07
N VAL A 224 9.68 -9.80 20.41
CA VAL A 224 8.47 -10.11 19.63
C VAL A 224 8.52 -9.44 18.26
N CYS A 225 8.96 -8.18 18.19
CA CYS A 225 9.06 -7.45 16.93
C CYS A 225 10.06 -8.08 15.96
N LEU A 226 11.17 -8.63 16.48
CA LEU A 226 12.18 -9.30 15.67
C LEU A 226 11.71 -10.60 15.04
N LEU A 227 10.81 -11.32 15.71
CA LEU A 227 10.26 -12.58 15.20
C LEU A 227 9.08 -12.38 14.26
N GLY A 228 8.39 -11.24 14.38
CA GLY A 228 7.14 -11.00 13.64
C GLY A 228 7.25 -10.06 12.46
N GLY A 229 8.35 -9.34 12.27
CA GLY A 229 8.49 -8.34 11.23
C GLY A 229 9.46 -8.74 10.12
N PRO A 230 9.41 -8.08 8.94
CA PRO A 230 10.50 -8.17 7.98
C PRO A 230 11.78 -7.66 8.67
N PRO A 231 12.95 -8.26 8.40
CA PRO A 231 14.20 -7.78 8.94
C PRO A 231 14.39 -6.32 8.50
N SER A 232 14.23 -5.38 9.42
CA SER A 232 14.62 -4.00 9.17
C SER A 232 16.15 -3.95 9.25
N GLU A 233 16.78 -3.24 8.34
CA GLU A 233 18.24 -3.04 8.33
C GLU A 233 18.77 -2.44 9.64
N ASP A 234 17.90 -1.92 10.50
CA ASP A 234 18.21 -1.25 11.78
C ASP A 234 18.01 -2.13 13.03
N VAL A 235 17.74 -3.42 12.89
CA VAL A 235 17.53 -4.29 14.04
C VAL A 235 18.88 -4.78 14.60
N THR A 236 19.55 -3.89 15.27
CA THR A 236 20.68 -4.23 16.13
C THR A 236 20.16 -4.68 17.50
N VAL A 237 20.72 -5.76 18.01
CA VAL A 237 20.59 -6.13 19.43
C VAL A 237 21.10 -4.95 20.26
N ILE A 238 20.18 -4.25 20.93
CA ILE A 238 20.46 -2.96 21.61
C ILE A 238 21.50 -3.13 22.72
N ASP A 239 21.45 -4.26 23.42
CA ASP A 239 22.39 -4.60 24.51
C ASP A 239 22.63 -6.12 24.51
N SER A 240 23.85 -6.53 24.16
CA SER A 240 24.22 -7.94 24.07
C SER A 240 24.12 -8.68 25.41
N ASP A 241 24.28 -8.01 26.53
CA ASP A 241 24.28 -8.65 27.83
C ASP A 241 22.87 -8.91 28.37
N VAL A 242 21.89 -8.14 27.88
CA VAL A 242 20.49 -8.22 28.29
C VAL A 242 19.67 -9.10 27.32
N TRP A 243 20.12 -9.22 26.07
CA TRP A 243 19.35 -9.90 25.03
C TRP A 243 19.33 -11.42 25.22
N PRO A 244 18.15 -12.10 25.13
CA PRO A 244 18.03 -13.54 25.26
C PRO A 244 18.86 -14.30 24.21
N ASP A 245 19.42 -15.45 24.59
CA ASP A 245 20.16 -16.31 23.67
C ASP A 245 19.26 -16.95 22.63
N ILE A 246 18.01 -17.32 23.03
CA ILE A 246 16.98 -17.84 22.15
C ILE A 246 15.64 -17.20 22.54
N VAL A 247 14.89 -16.77 21.52
CA VAL A 247 13.51 -16.33 21.64
C VAL A 247 12.62 -17.22 20.78
N SER A 248 11.54 -17.71 21.35
CA SER A 248 10.53 -18.48 20.62
C SER A 248 9.16 -17.79 20.73
N LEU A 249 8.43 -17.71 19.62
CA LEU A 249 7.12 -17.06 19.51
C LEU A 249 6.11 -18.06 18.96
N CYS A 250 4.95 -18.12 19.61
CA CYS A 250 3.80 -18.87 19.12
C CYS A 250 2.73 -17.89 18.63
N TYR A 251 2.23 -18.05 17.41
CA TYR A 251 1.15 -17.27 16.86
C TYR A 251 0.12 -18.11 16.12
N VAL A 252 -1.08 -17.55 15.95
CA VAL A 252 -2.16 -18.10 15.13
C VAL A 252 -2.38 -17.15 13.96
N ASP A 253 -2.46 -17.69 12.77
CA ASP A 253 -2.70 -16.93 11.56
C ASP A 253 -4.19 -16.61 11.32
N GLU A 254 -4.50 -15.93 10.24
CA GLU A 254 -5.86 -15.56 9.84
C GLU A 254 -6.75 -16.76 9.46
N THR A 255 -6.17 -17.93 9.25
CA THR A 255 -6.90 -19.20 9.01
C THR A 255 -7.20 -19.95 10.29
N GLY A 256 -6.61 -19.54 11.40
CA GLY A 256 -6.69 -20.23 12.70
C GLY A 256 -5.61 -21.30 12.90
N GLN A 257 -4.62 -21.40 12.00
CA GLN A 257 -3.51 -22.34 12.15
C GLN A 257 -2.45 -21.76 13.08
N GLN A 258 -1.96 -22.62 14.00
CA GLN A 258 -0.88 -22.27 14.92
C GLN A 258 0.49 -22.49 14.28
N HIS A 259 1.42 -21.58 14.55
CA HIS A 259 2.80 -21.60 14.07
C HIS A 259 3.75 -21.22 15.20
N ASN A 260 4.95 -21.81 15.16
CA ASN A 260 6.01 -21.52 16.10
C ASN A 260 7.25 -21.01 15.35
N LEU A 261 7.70 -19.82 15.71
CA LEU A 261 8.93 -19.21 15.19
C LEU A 261 9.98 -19.18 16.31
N GLY A 262 11.24 -19.33 15.91
CA GLY A 262 12.38 -19.25 16.83
C GLY A 262 13.50 -18.42 16.22
N ARG A 263 14.32 -17.81 17.08
CA ARG A 263 15.52 -17.10 16.68
C ARG A 263 16.57 -17.20 17.77
N SER A 264 17.79 -17.60 17.39
CA SER A 264 18.97 -17.40 18.24
C SER A 264 19.43 -15.94 18.17
N LYS A 265 20.18 -15.49 19.18
CA LYS A 265 20.63 -14.08 19.35
C LYS A 265 21.23 -13.44 18.10
N PHE A 266 22.00 -14.20 17.32
CA PHE A 266 22.69 -13.76 16.10
C PHE A 266 22.26 -14.54 14.86
N GLY A 267 21.21 -15.37 14.97
CA GLY A 267 20.69 -16.18 13.87
C GLY A 267 19.53 -15.50 13.14
N ASP A 268 19.10 -16.13 12.07
CA ASP A 268 17.89 -15.76 11.35
C ASP A 268 16.66 -16.32 12.06
N VAL A 269 15.47 -15.82 11.67
CA VAL A 269 14.21 -16.39 12.14
C VAL A 269 13.97 -17.72 11.44
N GLU A 270 13.64 -18.74 12.20
CA GLU A 270 13.35 -20.09 11.74
C GLU A 270 11.90 -20.45 12.07
N ASN A 271 11.23 -21.14 11.15
CA ASN A 271 9.96 -21.79 11.45
C ASN A 271 10.27 -23.13 12.16
N LEU A 272 9.83 -23.26 13.40
CA LEU A 272 10.14 -24.44 14.23
C LEU A 272 9.27 -25.65 13.88
N ASP A 273 8.10 -25.44 13.26
CA ASP A 273 7.19 -26.51 12.85
C ASP A 273 7.62 -27.07 11.48
N GLU A 274 8.04 -26.21 10.56
CA GLU A 274 8.46 -26.56 9.20
C GLU A 274 9.78 -25.84 8.81
N PRO A 275 10.94 -26.30 9.32
CA PRO A 275 12.20 -25.57 9.13
C PRO A 275 12.65 -25.40 7.67
N ALA A 276 12.21 -26.30 6.76
CA ALA A 276 12.66 -26.30 5.37
C ALA A 276 11.78 -25.42 4.44
N SER A 277 10.49 -25.22 4.77
CA SER A 277 9.49 -24.63 3.86
C SER A 277 8.52 -23.67 4.54
N GLY A 278 8.48 -23.64 5.87
CA GLY A 278 7.56 -22.81 6.64
C GLY A 278 7.85 -21.33 6.51
N SER A 279 6.81 -20.51 6.55
CA SER A 279 6.96 -19.05 6.56
C SER A 279 7.70 -18.59 7.81
N THR A 280 8.70 -17.75 7.64
CA THR A 280 9.46 -17.11 8.73
C THR A 280 8.96 -15.69 9.02
N ALA A 281 7.94 -15.21 8.28
CA ALA A 281 7.35 -13.90 8.44
C ALA A 281 5.93 -14.01 9.00
N PHE A 282 5.66 -13.25 10.04
CA PHE A 282 4.33 -13.07 10.61
C PHE A 282 4.01 -11.58 10.65
N PRO A 283 2.89 -11.12 10.08
CA PRO A 283 2.60 -9.70 10.00
C PRO A 283 2.34 -9.12 11.40
N ILE A 284 3.24 -8.29 11.89
CA ILE A 284 3.12 -7.50 13.12
C ILE A 284 3.30 -6.03 12.78
N GLU A 285 2.42 -5.18 13.31
CA GLU A 285 2.66 -3.75 13.33
C GLU A 285 3.28 -3.37 14.67
N SER A 286 4.49 -2.83 14.65
CA SER A 286 5.22 -2.46 15.86
C SER A 286 5.61 -0.99 15.84
N TYR A 287 5.47 -0.34 17.01
CA TYR A 287 5.86 1.04 17.19
C TYR A 287 6.69 1.19 18.47
N ARG A 288 7.97 1.49 18.28
CA ARG A 288 8.94 1.69 19.36
C ARG A 288 8.68 2.95 20.14
N GLN A 289 9.20 3.01 21.35
CA GLN A 289 9.20 4.21 22.16
C GLN A 289 9.75 5.41 21.36
N GLY A 290 9.00 6.51 21.33
CA GLY A 290 9.40 7.71 20.61
C GLY A 290 9.17 7.71 19.10
N ALA A 291 8.66 6.63 18.48
CA ALA A 291 8.40 6.57 17.02
C ALA A 291 7.54 7.74 16.54
N THR A 292 6.46 8.07 17.25
CA THR A 292 5.60 9.21 16.91
C THR A 292 6.31 10.56 17.06
N ASN A 293 7.25 10.66 18.00
CA ASN A 293 8.08 11.86 18.21
C ASN A 293 9.05 12.05 17.04
N GLU A 294 9.68 10.98 16.61
CA GLU A 294 10.60 11.01 15.46
C GLU A 294 9.88 11.42 14.18
N ILE A 295 8.72 10.83 13.91
CA ILE A 295 7.87 11.21 12.76
C ILE A 295 7.46 12.68 12.87
N SER A 296 7.01 13.14 14.05
CA SER A 296 6.60 14.54 14.26
C SER A 296 7.74 15.54 14.00
N LYS A 297 8.97 15.20 14.38
CA LYS A 297 10.16 16.01 14.09
C LYS A 297 10.48 16.00 12.59
N ARG A 298 10.53 14.82 11.97
CA ARG A 298 10.84 14.69 10.53
C ARG A 298 9.84 15.42 9.65
N VAL A 299 8.56 15.43 9.99
CA VAL A 299 7.51 16.14 9.23
C VAL A 299 7.78 17.65 9.12
N GLN A 300 8.56 18.25 10.02
CA GLN A 300 8.91 19.68 9.93
C GLN A 300 9.87 19.95 8.74
N ASP A 301 10.83 19.06 8.54
CA ASP A 301 11.93 19.24 7.58
C ASP A 301 11.72 18.47 6.27
N ASP A 302 11.08 17.28 6.35
CA ASP A 302 10.82 16.41 5.20
C ASP A 302 9.34 16.44 4.81
N PRO A 303 9.01 16.97 3.63
CA PRO A 303 7.63 17.04 3.14
C PRO A 303 7.01 15.66 2.87
N LEU A 304 7.81 14.59 2.69
CA LEU A 304 7.34 13.23 2.44
C LEU A 304 7.17 12.40 3.71
N ALA A 305 7.75 12.79 4.84
CA ALA A 305 7.76 11.99 6.07
C ALA A 305 6.34 11.59 6.54
N LEU A 306 5.38 12.53 6.50
CA LEU A 306 4.00 12.24 6.87
C LEU A 306 3.33 11.29 5.86
N LEU A 307 3.60 11.46 4.57
CA LEU A 307 3.05 10.61 3.52
C LEU A 307 3.57 9.16 3.66
N THR A 308 4.88 9.00 3.81
CA THR A 308 5.51 7.68 4.00
C THR A 308 4.95 6.95 5.23
N PHE A 309 4.72 7.68 6.32
CA PHE A 309 4.08 7.13 7.50
C PHE A 309 2.65 6.68 7.22
N LEU A 310 1.85 7.51 6.53
CA LEU A 310 0.46 7.17 6.20
C LEU A 310 0.38 6.01 5.21
N ASP A 311 1.26 5.93 4.23
CA ASP A 311 1.29 4.85 3.23
C ASP A 311 1.51 3.47 3.88
N LYS A 312 2.36 3.40 4.91
CA LYS A 312 2.50 2.18 5.74
C LYS A 312 1.19 1.79 6.44
N LEU A 313 0.43 2.77 6.95
CA LEU A 313 -0.86 2.49 7.59
C LEU A 313 -1.94 2.07 6.58
N ILE A 314 -1.85 2.57 5.34
CA ILE A 314 -2.78 2.27 4.26
C ILE A 314 -2.43 0.94 3.58
N GLN A 315 -1.17 0.48 3.69
CA GLN A 315 -0.62 -0.73 3.06
C GLN A 315 -0.70 -0.67 1.53
N VAL A 316 -0.23 0.44 0.92
CA VAL A 316 -0.25 0.69 -0.52
C VAL A 316 1.10 0.50 -1.20
N GLU A 317 2.04 -0.18 -0.57
CA GLU A 317 3.38 -0.42 -1.10
C GLU A 317 3.34 -1.12 -2.46
N LYS A 318 2.50 -2.16 -2.61
CA LYS A 318 2.36 -2.91 -3.87
C LYS A 318 1.90 -2.03 -5.04
N GLU A 319 0.97 -1.12 -4.78
CA GLU A 319 0.44 -0.19 -5.78
C GLU A 319 1.47 0.89 -6.13
N ILE A 320 2.27 1.32 -5.16
CA ILE A 320 3.39 2.24 -5.36
C ILE A 320 4.48 1.56 -6.19
N ASP A 321 4.90 0.35 -5.83
CA ASP A 321 5.88 -0.45 -6.58
C ASP A 321 5.44 -0.69 -8.03
N ALA A 322 4.14 -0.91 -8.24
CA ALA A 322 3.58 -1.06 -9.60
C ALA A 322 3.65 0.24 -10.43
N GLU A 323 3.46 1.42 -9.81
CA GLU A 323 3.69 2.71 -10.47
C GLU A 323 5.18 2.93 -10.77
N ASP A 324 6.05 2.61 -9.79
CA ASP A 324 7.49 2.80 -9.90
C ASP A 324 8.11 1.94 -11.00
N ALA A 325 7.68 0.69 -11.15
CA ALA A 325 8.09 -0.18 -12.26
C ALA A 325 7.74 0.44 -13.64
N ILE A 326 6.54 1.02 -13.79
CA ILE A 326 6.16 1.70 -15.04
C ILE A 326 7.01 2.96 -15.25
N ARG A 327 7.38 3.66 -14.19
CA ARG A 327 8.24 4.84 -14.25
C ARG A 327 9.66 4.47 -14.70
N GLU A 328 10.19 3.34 -14.25
CA GLU A 328 11.47 2.80 -14.69
C GLU A 328 11.44 2.43 -16.19
N ASP A 329 10.37 1.77 -16.67
CA ASP A 329 10.17 1.51 -18.10
C ASP A 329 10.21 2.81 -18.93
N LEU A 330 9.62 3.90 -18.43
CA LEU A 330 9.66 5.23 -19.08
C LEU A 330 11.07 5.81 -19.11
N VAL A 331 11.84 5.67 -18.04
CA VAL A 331 13.25 6.12 -17.97
C VAL A 331 14.10 5.37 -19.00
N GLU A 332 13.92 4.05 -19.12
CA GLU A 332 14.65 3.23 -20.10
C GLU A 332 14.24 3.53 -21.55
N LEU A 333 13.00 3.94 -21.78
CA LEU A 333 12.47 4.25 -23.11
C LEU A 333 12.94 5.63 -23.62
N ALA A 334 13.14 6.62 -22.75
CA ALA A 334 13.49 7.99 -23.11
C ALA A 334 14.74 8.11 -24.00
N PRO A 335 15.90 7.48 -23.69
CA PRO A 335 17.07 7.54 -24.54
C PRO A 335 16.86 6.86 -25.91
N GLN A 336 15.99 5.85 -26.00
CA GLN A 336 15.67 5.20 -27.26
C GLN A 336 14.90 6.15 -28.18
N ILE A 337 13.94 6.90 -27.63
CA ILE A 337 13.18 7.92 -28.37
C ILE A 337 14.13 9.03 -28.86
N THR A 338 15.01 9.52 -27.98
CA THR A 338 15.99 10.57 -28.33
C THR A 338 16.91 10.11 -29.46
N LYS A 339 17.41 8.88 -29.40
CA LYS A 339 18.23 8.28 -30.46
C LYS A 339 17.47 8.15 -31.78
N ALA A 340 16.25 7.67 -31.75
CA ALA A 340 15.41 7.52 -32.93
C ALA A 340 15.08 8.90 -33.54
N ALA A 341 14.71 9.89 -32.71
CA ALA A 341 14.44 11.26 -33.15
C ALA A 341 15.68 11.91 -33.81
N GLY A 342 16.85 11.73 -33.21
CA GLY A 342 18.12 12.24 -33.76
C GLY A 342 18.46 11.63 -35.13
N ASN A 343 18.16 10.33 -35.33
CA ASN A 343 18.34 9.67 -36.61
C ASN A 343 17.36 10.20 -37.68
N VAL A 344 16.08 10.33 -37.30
CA VAL A 344 15.05 10.87 -38.22
C VAL A 344 15.36 12.33 -38.62
N ALA A 345 15.83 13.14 -37.69
CA ALA A 345 16.19 14.56 -37.95
C ALA A 345 17.30 14.72 -39.00
N ARG A 346 18.15 13.69 -39.20
CA ARG A 346 19.24 13.71 -40.23
C ARG A 346 18.73 13.37 -41.63
N ILE A 347 17.54 12.86 -41.80
CA ILE A 347 17.01 12.40 -43.10
C ILE A 347 17.01 13.54 -44.13
N PRO A 348 16.51 14.77 -43.87
CA PRO A 348 16.43 15.82 -44.89
C PRO A 348 17.81 16.24 -45.40
N GLU A 349 18.82 16.28 -44.54
CA GLU A 349 20.19 16.60 -44.93
C GLU A 349 20.77 15.53 -45.86
N ARG A 350 20.60 14.27 -45.51
CA ARG A 350 21.10 13.13 -46.29
C ARG A 350 20.34 12.96 -47.60
N GLU A 351 19.07 13.33 -47.67
CA GLU A 351 18.29 13.34 -48.90
C GLU A 351 18.79 14.45 -49.88
N LYS A 352 19.17 15.62 -49.33
CA LYS A 352 19.80 16.69 -50.15
C LYS A 352 21.13 16.23 -50.73
N GLU A 353 21.98 15.56 -49.90
CA GLU A 353 23.24 14.99 -50.33
C GLU A 353 23.03 13.94 -51.47
N LEU A 354 22.11 13.03 -51.27
CA LEU A 354 21.75 12.01 -52.27
C LEU A 354 21.28 12.66 -53.58
N LYS A 355 20.36 13.63 -53.48
CA LYS A 355 19.85 14.36 -54.65
C LYS A 355 20.97 15.00 -55.44
N LEU A 356 21.90 15.68 -54.78
CA LEU A 356 23.06 16.30 -55.45
C LEU A 356 23.89 15.27 -56.23
N LYS A 357 24.18 14.10 -55.64
CA LYS A 357 24.95 13.02 -56.29
C LYS A 357 24.19 12.41 -57.46
N THR A 358 22.88 12.21 -57.28
CA THR A 358 21.99 11.68 -58.34
C THR A 358 21.92 12.65 -59.53
N ASP A 359 21.76 13.98 -59.29
CA ASP A 359 21.72 15.00 -60.34
C ASP A 359 23.07 15.09 -61.09
N GLN A 360 24.20 14.91 -60.40
CA GLN A 360 25.52 14.86 -61.04
C GLN A 360 25.65 13.64 -61.96
N LEU A 361 25.21 12.47 -61.52
CA LEU A 361 25.18 11.23 -62.37
C LEU A 361 24.25 11.37 -63.56
N GLN A 362 23.10 12.02 -63.40
CA GLN A 362 22.14 12.25 -64.46
C GLN A 362 22.75 13.11 -65.58
N ARG A 363 23.45 14.21 -65.25
CA ARG A 363 24.15 15.06 -66.20
C ARG A 363 25.25 14.30 -66.97
N LEU A 364 25.95 13.37 -66.30
CA LEU A 364 26.94 12.52 -66.92
C LEU A 364 26.30 11.48 -67.91
N ARG A 365 25.11 10.98 -67.63
CA ARG A 365 24.35 10.11 -68.49
C ARG A 365 23.94 10.79 -69.79
N GLU A 366 23.42 12.03 -69.70
CA GLU A 366 23.02 12.86 -70.84
C GLU A 366 24.18 13.11 -71.79
N GLY A 367 25.44 12.99 -71.30
CA GLY A 367 26.69 13.12 -72.03
C GLY A 367 27.16 11.87 -72.79
N LYS A 368 26.31 10.87 -73.13
CA LYS A 368 26.60 9.58 -73.84
C LYS A 368 27.32 8.50 -73.03
N GLY A 369 27.38 8.57 -71.71
CA GLY A 369 27.98 7.55 -70.84
C GLY A 369 26.97 6.61 -70.13
N GLU A 370 25.70 6.59 -70.55
CA GLU A 370 24.59 5.97 -69.85
C GLU A 370 24.82 4.47 -69.52
N ASP A 371 25.18 3.68 -70.52
CA ASP A 371 25.38 2.21 -70.33
C ASP A 371 26.50 1.90 -69.35
N VAL A 372 27.59 2.62 -69.42
CA VAL A 372 28.75 2.43 -68.53
C VAL A 372 28.39 2.79 -67.07
N ILE A 373 27.68 3.89 -66.91
CA ILE A 373 27.22 4.32 -65.58
C ILE A 373 26.23 3.34 -64.98
N LYS A 374 25.27 2.83 -65.75
CA LYS A 374 24.27 1.84 -65.32
C LYS A 374 24.93 0.52 -64.87
N LEU A 375 25.86 -0.03 -65.64
CA LEU A 375 26.63 -1.20 -65.28
C LEU A 375 27.50 -0.99 -64.04
N GLN A 376 28.08 0.21 -63.89
CA GLN A 376 28.86 0.54 -62.70
C GLN A 376 28.00 0.65 -61.43
N GLN A 377 26.78 1.21 -61.54
CA GLN A 377 25.81 1.25 -60.43
C GLN A 377 25.37 -0.15 -60.01
N GLN A 378 25.05 -1.03 -60.97
CA GLN A 378 24.71 -2.43 -60.67
C GLN A 378 25.85 -3.13 -59.92
N LEU A 379 27.10 -2.97 -60.42
CA LEU A 379 28.28 -3.59 -59.81
C LEU A 379 28.50 -3.12 -58.36
N VAL A 380 28.37 -1.83 -58.11
CA VAL A 380 28.55 -1.25 -56.77
C VAL A 380 27.40 -1.68 -55.81
N GLY A 381 26.14 -1.69 -56.33
CA GLY A 381 24.98 -2.16 -55.57
C GLY A 381 25.11 -3.61 -55.10
N GLU A 382 25.47 -4.48 -56.04
CA GLU A 382 25.62 -5.91 -55.76
C GLU A 382 26.82 -6.21 -54.84
N LYS A 383 27.92 -5.48 -54.96
CA LYS A 383 29.05 -5.56 -54.03
C LYS A 383 28.62 -5.25 -52.57
N ARG A 384 27.79 -4.22 -52.41
CA ARG A 384 27.26 -3.85 -51.09
C ARG A 384 26.31 -4.89 -50.54
N ALA A 385 25.35 -5.36 -51.35
CA ALA A 385 24.40 -6.38 -50.92
C ALA A 385 25.16 -7.64 -50.42
N ARG A 386 26.20 -8.08 -51.14
CA ARG A 386 27.03 -9.19 -50.68
C ARG A 386 27.75 -8.89 -49.36
N ALA A 387 28.32 -7.71 -49.23
CA ALA A 387 29.05 -7.33 -48.00
C ALA A 387 28.10 -7.26 -46.76
N GLU A 388 26.87 -6.76 -46.93
CA GLU A 388 25.86 -6.72 -45.90
C GLU A 388 25.42 -8.13 -45.47
N ILE A 389 25.18 -9.04 -46.45
CA ILE A 389 24.85 -10.44 -46.16
C ILE A 389 26.01 -11.13 -45.42
N GLU A 390 27.28 -10.91 -45.86
CA GLU A 390 28.45 -11.49 -45.19
C GLU A 390 28.59 -11.00 -43.76
N ALA A 391 28.36 -9.71 -43.51
CA ALA A 391 28.39 -9.13 -42.16
C ALA A 391 27.29 -9.75 -41.26
N SER A 392 26.08 -9.93 -41.78
CA SER A 392 24.96 -10.55 -41.03
C SER A 392 25.22 -12.07 -40.78
N LEU A 393 25.82 -12.79 -41.74
CA LEU A 393 26.25 -14.19 -41.52
C LEU A 393 27.33 -14.32 -40.42
N ALA A 394 28.23 -13.34 -40.31
CA ALA A 394 29.23 -13.34 -39.26
C ALA A 394 28.61 -13.19 -37.85
N LYS A 395 27.59 -12.35 -37.72
CA LYS A 395 26.84 -12.21 -36.45
C LYS A 395 26.06 -13.49 -36.10
N LEU A 396 25.47 -14.17 -37.13
CA LEU A 396 24.68 -15.38 -36.90
C LEU A 396 25.49 -16.50 -36.26
N GLY A 397 26.76 -16.64 -36.62
CA GLY A 397 27.66 -17.64 -36.04
C GLY A 397 27.88 -17.52 -34.55
N GLY A 398 27.66 -16.34 -33.96
CA GLY A 398 27.77 -16.06 -32.52
C GLY A 398 26.44 -16.03 -31.74
N ALA A 399 25.30 -16.12 -32.45
CA ALA A 399 23.99 -15.99 -31.85
C ALA A 399 23.50 -17.33 -31.31
N VAL A 400 23.21 -17.42 -30.02
CA VAL A 400 22.78 -18.65 -29.33
C VAL A 400 21.28 -18.64 -29.01
N THR A 401 20.59 -17.50 -29.06
CA THR A 401 19.18 -17.32 -28.69
C THR A 401 18.27 -17.24 -29.92
N SER A 402 17.08 -17.81 -29.83
CA SER A 402 16.04 -17.78 -30.89
C SER A 402 15.72 -16.36 -31.37
N GLU A 403 15.66 -15.41 -30.42
CA GLU A 403 15.34 -14.00 -30.71
C GLU A 403 16.46 -13.28 -31.48
N ALA A 404 17.71 -13.53 -31.13
CA ALA A 404 18.86 -12.99 -31.86
C ALA A 404 18.94 -13.56 -33.28
N ILE A 405 18.60 -14.83 -33.45
CA ILE A 405 18.56 -15.50 -34.78
C ILE A 405 17.50 -14.86 -35.66
N THR A 406 16.28 -14.67 -35.16
CA THR A 406 15.19 -14.06 -35.94
C THR A 406 15.55 -12.63 -36.37
N THR A 407 16.22 -11.85 -35.51
CA THR A 407 16.68 -10.50 -35.86
C THR A 407 17.72 -10.52 -36.99
N ILE A 408 18.71 -11.43 -36.92
CA ILE A 408 19.79 -11.52 -37.93
C ILE A 408 19.27 -12.04 -39.25
N THR A 409 18.38 -12.98 -39.27
CA THR A 409 17.76 -13.51 -40.52
C THR A 409 16.88 -12.47 -41.20
N ALA A 410 16.20 -11.60 -40.41
CA ALA A 410 15.49 -10.45 -40.95
C ALA A 410 16.45 -9.44 -41.61
N GLU A 411 17.64 -9.18 -40.98
CA GLU A 411 18.69 -8.33 -41.61
C GLU A 411 19.16 -8.92 -42.95
N ILE A 412 19.38 -10.24 -43.06
CA ILE A 412 19.76 -10.88 -44.31
C ILE A 412 18.71 -10.69 -45.41
N ARG A 413 17.41 -10.90 -45.09
CA ARG A 413 16.33 -10.67 -46.06
C ARG A 413 16.24 -9.21 -46.48
N ALA A 414 16.40 -8.27 -45.56
CA ALA A 414 16.41 -6.83 -45.82
C ALA A 414 17.57 -6.44 -46.76
N SER A 415 18.74 -7.07 -46.60
CA SER A 415 19.90 -6.85 -47.45
C SER A 415 19.65 -7.35 -48.90
N VAL A 416 18.94 -8.45 -49.07
CA VAL A 416 18.56 -8.95 -50.40
C VAL A 416 17.47 -8.08 -51.01
N SER A 417 16.41 -7.74 -50.26
CA SER A 417 15.25 -6.99 -50.81
C SER A 417 15.52 -5.50 -50.97
N GLY A 418 16.52 -4.97 -50.26
CA GLY A 418 16.86 -3.52 -50.24
C GLY A 418 17.70 -3.06 -51.43
N HIS A 419 18.12 -3.95 -52.33
CA HIS A 419 18.95 -3.65 -53.50
C HIS A 419 18.31 -4.20 -54.76
N GLU A 420 18.51 -3.52 -55.91
CA GLU A 420 18.20 -4.03 -57.23
C GLU A 420 19.29 -5.02 -57.65
N ILE A 421 18.97 -6.33 -57.62
CA ILE A 421 19.91 -7.41 -57.90
C ILE A 421 19.51 -8.06 -59.24
N GLU A 422 20.29 -7.80 -60.30
CA GLU A 422 20.03 -8.40 -61.61
C GLU A 422 21.00 -9.54 -61.91
N LEU A 423 22.30 -9.34 -61.69
CA LEU A 423 23.33 -10.33 -62.02
C LEU A 423 23.32 -11.56 -61.12
N GLY A 424 23.07 -11.33 -59.83
CA GLY A 424 23.00 -12.38 -58.81
C GLY A 424 21.57 -12.78 -58.43
N ALA A 425 20.56 -12.51 -59.23
CA ALA A 425 19.15 -12.77 -58.90
C ALA A 425 18.83 -14.23 -58.52
N PRO A 426 19.38 -15.25 -59.20
CA PRO A 426 19.19 -16.65 -58.77
C PRO A 426 19.78 -16.96 -57.41
N GLU A 427 20.99 -16.45 -57.12
CA GLU A 427 21.69 -16.64 -55.86
C GLU A 427 20.97 -15.93 -54.72
N ALA A 428 20.54 -14.71 -54.94
CA ALA A 428 19.76 -13.92 -54.01
C ALA A 428 18.41 -14.56 -53.64
N THR A 429 17.71 -15.10 -54.65
CA THR A 429 16.46 -15.85 -54.46
C THR A 429 16.71 -17.10 -53.58
N LYS A 430 17.81 -17.80 -53.86
CA LYS A 430 18.17 -19.01 -53.10
C LYS A 430 18.55 -18.64 -51.65
N ILE A 431 19.30 -17.58 -51.43
CA ILE A 431 19.59 -17.06 -50.06
C ILE A 431 18.30 -16.79 -49.30
N THR A 432 17.31 -16.13 -49.94
CA THR A 432 16.01 -15.84 -49.30
C THR A 432 15.26 -17.11 -48.92
N THR A 433 15.26 -18.12 -49.84
CA THR A 433 14.61 -19.41 -49.61
C THR A 433 15.29 -20.19 -48.47
N ASP A 434 16.63 -20.26 -48.48
CA ASP A 434 17.42 -20.98 -47.48
C ASP A 434 17.27 -20.30 -46.10
N THR A 435 17.14 -18.96 -46.05
CA THR A 435 16.84 -18.21 -44.82
C THR A 435 15.49 -18.61 -44.23
N GLY A 436 14.45 -18.76 -45.06
CA GLY A 436 13.13 -19.21 -44.60
C GLY A 436 13.14 -20.66 -44.10
N ALA A 437 13.87 -21.57 -44.79
CA ALA A 437 14.03 -22.95 -44.34
C ALA A 437 14.79 -23.04 -43.00
N TYR A 438 15.83 -22.23 -42.83
CA TYR A 438 16.60 -22.14 -41.57
C TYR A 438 15.73 -21.68 -40.40
N GLU A 439 14.95 -20.62 -40.53
CA GLU A 439 14.04 -20.14 -39.51
C GLU A 439 13.03 -21.21 -39.09
N THR A 440 12.53 -21.99 -40.01
CA THR A 440 11.61 -23.10 -39.72
C THR A 440 12.30 -24.21 -38.92
N ALA A 441 13.57 -24.50 -39.20
CA ALA A 441 14.34 -25.53 -38.52
C ALA A 441 14.78 -25.14 -37.08
N VAL A 442 14.88 -23.87 -36.79
CA VAL A 442 15.36 -23.34 -35.47
C VAL A 442 14.37 -23.60 -34.34
N THR A 443 13.10 -23.87 -34.63
CA THR A 443 12.06 -24.04 -33.61
C THR A 443 12.13 -25.36 -32.81
N GLY A 444 13.13 -26.20 -32.97
CA GLY A 444 13.09 -27.58 -32.46
C GLY A 444 14.09 -28.05 -31.39
N SER A 445 15.33 -27.58 -31.28
CA SER A 445 16.28 -27.92 -30.17
C SER A 445 17.70 -27.33 -30.29
N THR A 446 18.39 -27.12 -29.18
CA THR A 446 19.66 -26.32 -29.07
C THR A 446 20.90 -26.96 -29.72
N ASP A 447 21.06 -28.30 -29.77
CA ASP A 447 22.23 -28.96 -30.39
C ASP A 447 22.06 -29.18 -31.89
N ALA A 448 20.84 -29.44 -32.35
CA ALA A 448 20.49 -29.42 -33.77
C ALA A 448 20.69 -28.01 -34.36
N LEU A 449 20.44 -26.95 -33.57
CA LEU A 449 20.54 -25.55 -33.95
C LEU A 449 21.97 -25.16 -34.38
N ARG A 450 23.02 -25.58 -33.65
CA ARG A 450 24.41 -25.27 -34.02
C ARG A 450 24.79 -25.89 -35.37
N LYS A 451 24.37 -27.13 -35.60
CA LYS A 451 24.64 -27.82 -36.87
C LYS A 451 23.91 -27.16 -38.04
N VAL A 452 22.62 -26.92 -37.88
CA VAL A 452 21.77 -26.26 -38.92
C VAL A 452 22.30 -24.85 -39.24
N THR A 453 22.75 -24.11 -38.21
CA THR A 453 23.37 -22.78 -38.41
C THR A 453 24.66 -22.87 -39.23
N ALA A 454 25.54 -23.82 -38.91
CA ALA A 454 26.81 -23.99 -39.62
C ALA A 454 26.57 -24.39 -41.11
N ASP A 455 25.63 -25.32 -41.37
CA ASP A 455 25.25 -25.76 -42.70
C ASP A 455 24.64 -24.62 -43.53
N TYR A 456 23.75 -23.80 -42.93
CA TYR A 456 23.17 -22.63 -43.56
C TYR A 456 24.25 -21.59 -43.93
N VAL A 457 25.14 -21.22 -43.01
CA VAL A 457 26.23 -20.27 -43.25
C VAL A 457 27.13 -20.76 -44.38
N ALA A 458 27.46 -22.06 -44.42
CA ALA A 458 28.27 -22.64 -45.48
C ALA A 458 27.58 -22.56 -46.86
N THR A 459 26.27 -22.86 -46.90
CA THR A 459 25.45 -22.80 -48.12
C THR A 459 25.40 -21.38 -48.69
N VAL A 460 25.10 -20.39 -47.85
CA VAL A 460 25.04 -18.98 -48.28
C VAL A 460 26.40 -18.46 -48.72
N LYS A 461 27.49 -18.82 -48.04
CA LYS A 461 28.86 -18.45 -48.45
C LYS A 461 29.19 -19.04 -49.84
N ALA A 462 28.81 -20.27 -50.12
CA ALA A 462 29.00 -20.89 -51.45
C ALA A 462 28.24 -20.09 -52.55
N GLN A 463 27.03 -19.65 -52.27
CA GLN A 463 26.25 -18.81 -53.20
C GLN A 463 26.88 -17.43 -53.42
N ILE A 464 27.40 -16.83 -52.41
CA ILE A 464 28.14 -15.55 -52.52
C ILE A 464 29.39 -15.69 -53.36
N ILE A 465 30.10 -16.82 -53.25
CA ILE A 465 31.27 -17.13 -54.11
C ILE A 465 30.83 -17.25 -55.57
N ALA A 466 29.74 -18.01 -55.86
CA ALA A 466 29.18 -18.12 -57.20
C ALA A 466 28.72 -16.76 -57.74
N TRP A 467 28.14 -15.93 -56.90
CA TRP A 467 27.75 -14.56 -57.30
C TRP A 467 28.98 -13.70 -57.62
N ARG A 468 30.08 -13.78 -56.87
CA ARG A 468 31.32 -13.03 -57.14
C ARG A 468 31.95 -13.36 -58.48
N THR A 469 31.80 -14.62 -59.00
CA THR A 469 32.33 -14.97 -60.33
C THR A 469 31.66 -14.20 -61.47
N LYS A 470 30.41 -13.77 -61.32
CA LYS A 470 29.70 -12.97 -62.32
C LYS A 470 30.19 -11.49 -62.39
N GLU A 471 30.86 -11.03 -61.35
CA GLU A 471 31.45 -9.67 -61.31
C GLU A 471 32.52 -9.46 -62.36
N SER A 472 33.30 -10.49 -62.67
CA SER A 472 34.34 -10.41 -63.68
C SER A 472 33.76 -10.16 -65.11
N ALA A 473 32.61 -10.79 -65.40
CA ALA A 473 31.91 -10.59 -66.67
C ALA A 473 31.40 -9.15 -66.83
N THR A 474 30.80 -8.58 -65.77
CA THR A 474 30.35 -7.17 -65.77
C THR A 474 31.50 -6.20 -65.92
N THR A 475 32.62 -6.45 -65.24
CA THR A 475 33.84 -5.62 -65.33
C THR A 475 34.37 -5.66 -66.77
N ALA A 476 34.36 -6.84 -67.48
CA ALA A 476 34.75 -6.96 -68.86
C ALA A 476 33.81 -6.16 -69.82
N GLN A 477 32.49 -6.22 -69.56
CA GLN A 477 31.51 -5.42 -70.33
C GLN A 477 31.73 -3.91 -70.19
N ILE A 478 32.03 -3.44 -68.99
CA ILE A 478 32.34 -2.02 -68.72
C ILE A 478 33.57 -1.61 -69.55
N GLU A 479 34.63 -2.39 -69.54
CA GLU A 479 35.86 -2.10 -70.30
C GLU A 479 35.60 -2.12 -71.82
N GLN A 480 34.82 -3.07 -72.32
CA GLN A 480 34.43 -3.12 -73.72
C GLN A 480 33.65 -1.86 -74.15
N LYS A 481 32.62 -1.48 -73.36
CA LYS A 481 31.83 -0.26 -73.63
C LYS A 481 32.67 1.02 -73.57
N LYS A 482 33.60 1.10 -72.64
CA LYS A 482 34.57 2.21 -72.55
C LYS A 482 35.45 2.32 -73.82
N GLN A 483 35.93 1.18 -74.35
CA GLN A 483 36.74 1.14 -75.59
C GLN A 483 35.90 1.56 -76.80
N GLU A 484 34.65 1.17 -76.89
CA GLU A 484 33.71 1.60 -77.95
C GLU A 484 33.52 3.12 -77.92
N LEU A 485 33.27 3.71 -76.76
CA LEU A 485 33.12 5.17 -76.57
C LEU A 485 34.41 5.93 -76.93
N LEU A 486 35.56 5.38 -76.62
CA LEU A 486 36.86 5.97 -76.95
C LEU A 486 37.07 6.02 -78.47
N LYS A 487 36.65 4.97 -79.25
CA LYS A 487 36.68 4.97 -80.71
C LYS A 487 35.80 6.06 -81.35
N HIS A 488 34.77 6.49 -80.63
CA HIS A 488 33.91 7.60 -81.01
C HIS A 488 34.35 8.99 -80.47
N GLY A 489 35.59 9.07 -79.98
CA GLY A 489 36.17 10.32 -79.43
C GLY A 489 35.67 10.76 -78.06
N ILE A 490 34.91 9.92 -77.37
CA ILE A 490 34.39 10.24 -76.06
C ILE A 490 35.32 9.66 -74.97
N ARG A 491 35.99 10.54 -74.24
CA ARG A 491 36.85 10.21 -73.08
C ARG A 491 36.06 10.30 -71.77
N LEU A 492 35.86 9.15 -71.10
CA LEU A 492 35.24 9.14 -69.78
C LEU A 492 36.30 9.13 -68.69
N ASP A 493 36.17 10.00 -67.70
CA ASP A 493 36.96 9.95 -66.47
C ASP A 493 36.41 8.82 -65.53
N MET A 494 36.91 7.62 -65.75
CA MET A 494 36.45 6.44 -65.06
C MET A 494 36.67 6.52 -63.54
N PRO A 495 37.82 6.98 -63.02
CA PRO A 495 38.00 7.17 -61.60
C PRO A 495 36.96 8.10 -60.97
N PHE A 496 36.64 9.23 -61.63
CA PHE A 496 35.60 10.14 -61.16
C PHE A 496 34.21 9.50 -61.17
N ILE A 497 33.86 8.81 -62.26
CA ILE A 497 32.57 8.11 -62.39
C ILE A 497 32.44 7.02 -61.31
N GLN A 498 33.47 6.18 -61.14
CA GLN A 498 33.49 5.17 -60.09
C GLN A 498 33.29 5.72 -58.68
N LYS A 499 34.02 6.82 -58.39
CA LYS A 499 33.88 7.51 -57.10
C LYS A 499 32.46 8.05 -56.93
N LEU A 500 31.92 8.74 -57.95
CA LEU A 500 30.61 9.37 -57.86
C LEU A 500 29.49 8.33 -57.72
N VAL A 501 29.57 7.19 -58.43
CA VAL A 501 28.66 6.06 -58.28
C VAL A 501 28.75 5.43 -56.90
N SER A 502 29.97 5.27 -56.37
CA SER A 502 30.19 4.80 -55.01
C SER A 502 29.64 5.74 -53.93
N ASP A 503 29.84 7.03 -54.13
CA ASP A 503 29.36 8.08 -53.23
C ASP A 503 27.82 8.16 -53.26
N GLU A 504 27.20 8.10 -54.45
CA GLU A 504 25.74 8.09 -54.58
C GLU A 504 25.11 6.85 -53.93
N ALA A 505 25.67 5.65 -54.17
CA ALA A 505 25.23 4.46 -53.54
C ALA A 505 25.40 4.48 -52.01
N THR A 506 26.48 5.13 -51.50
CA THR A 506 26.68 5.37 -50.05
C THR A 506 25.61 6.30 -49.47
N ALA A 507 25.35 7.41 -50.18
CA ALA A 507 24.33 8.38 -49.75
C ALA A 507 22.93 7.73 -49.76
N ARG A 508 22.61 6.96 -50.79
CA ARG A 508 21.34 6.21 -50.89
C ARG A 508 21.15 5.22 -49.76
N GLU A 509 22.18 4.49 -49.43
CA GLU A 509 22.15 3.53 -48.32
C GLU A 509 22.01 4.24 -46.96
N ASN A 510 22.70 5.33 -46.75
CA ASN A 510 22.55 6.11 -45.54
C ASN A 510 21.12 6.65 -45.34
N VAL A 511 20.49 7.12 -46.43
CA VAL A 511 19.08 7.53 -46.40
C VAL A 511 18.17 6.31 -46.12
N ARG A 512 18.42 5.20 -46.75
CA ARG A 512 17.65 3.95 -46.50
C ARG A 512 17.72 3.55 -45.05
N LYS A 513 18.92 3.49 -44.44
CA LYS A 513 19.13 3.14 -43.04
C LYS A 513 18.46 4.13 -42.09
N LEU A 514 18.54 5.44 -42.40
CA LEU A 514 17.87 6.43 -41.56
C LEU A 514 16.33 6.33 -41.66
N LYS A 515 15.80 6.01 -42.83
CA LYS A 515 14.34 5.87 -43.02
C LYS A 515 13.75 4.71 -42.22
N THR A 516 14.53 3.68 -41.86
CA THR A 516 14.04 2.60 -41.00
C THR A 516 13.69 3.08 -39.57
N TRP A 517 14.23 4.22 -39.17
CA TRP A 517 13.91 4.84 -37.87
C TRP A 517 12.56 5.56 -37.85
N VAL A 518 11.93 5.84 -39.01
CA VAL A 518 10.62 6.51 -39.06
C VAL A 518 9.52 5.64 -38.46
N PRO A 519 9.30 4.39 -38.87
CA PRO A 519 8.33 3.53 -38.20
C PRO A 519 8.73 3.21 -36.74
N GLU A 520 10.02 3.13 -36.45
CA GLU A 520 10.50 2.83 -35.10
C GLU A 520 10.22 3.99 -34.12
N ILE A 521 10.44 5.24 -34.51
CA ILE A 521 10.10 6.38 -33.65
C ILE A 521 8.59 6.45 -33.38
N GLU A 522 7.76 6.13 -34.35
CA GLU A 522 6.30 6.09 -34.15
C GLU A 522 5.89 4.96 -33.23
N ARG A 523 6.52 3.78 -33.32
CA ARG A 523 6.32 2.67 -32.38
C ARG A 523 6.70 3.06 -30.96
N LEU A 524 7.90 3.67 -30.77
CA LEU A 524 8.40 4.10 -29.47
C LEU A 524 7.52 5.22 -28.86
N LYS A 525 7.06 6.18 -29.65
CA LYS A 525 6.12 7.22 -29.19
C LYS A 525 4.77 6.63 -28.75
N LYS A 526 4.27 5.63 -29.49
CA LYS A 526 3.03 4.94 -29.10
C LYS A 526 3.21 4.18 -27.79
N LEU A 527 4.33 3.46 -27.64
CA LEU A 527 4.67 2.78 -26.37
C LEU A 527 4.79 3.78 -25.21
N HIS A 528 5.47 4.89 -25.42
CA HIS A 528 5.58 5.96 -24.42
C HIS A 528 4.21 6.50 -23.98
N ALA A 529 3.32 6.78 -24.94
CA ALA A 529 1.97 7.24 -24.63
C ALA A 529 1.15 6.21 -23.84
N ASP A 530 1.32 4.91 -24.15
CA ASP A 530 0.66 3.83 -23.40
C ASP A 530 1.22 3.70 -21.98
N LEU A 531 2.53 3.73 -21.82
CA LEU A 531 3.17 3.69 -20.50
C LEU A 531 2.74 4.89 -19.62
N LEU A 532 2.69 6.11 -20.19
CA LEU A 532 2.18 7.27 -19.47
C LEU A 532 0.72 7.08 -19.02
N LYS A 533 -0.14 6.55 -19.89
CA LYS A 533 -1.53 6.27 -19.55
C LYS A 533 -1.63 5.24 -18.41
N ARG A 534 -0.85 4.16 -18.49
CA ARG A 534 -0.78 3.14 -17.45
C ARG A 534 -0.25 3.70 -16.14
N ARG A 535 0.78 4.53 -16.19
CA ARG A 535 1.34 5.21 -15.02
C ARG A 535 0.28 6.04 -14.29
N TRP A 536 -0.44 6.91 -15.02
CA TRP A 536 -1.49 7.72 -14.40
C TRP A 536 -2.66 6.90 -13.87
N ALA A 537 -2.99 5.78 -14.52
CA ALA A 537 -4.00 4.86 -14.00
C ALA A 537 -3.53 4.19 -12.69
N ALA A 538 -2.29 3.70 -12.61
CA ALA A 538 -1.71 3.15 -11.38
C ALA A 538 -1.69 4.19 -10.26
N ARG A 539 -1.29 5.42 -10.56
CA ARG A 539 -1.31 6.56 -9.65
C ARG A 539 -2.69 6.84 -9.06
N GLN A 540 -3.75 6.75 -9.90
CA GLN A 540 -5.13 6.92 -9.43
C GLN A 540 -5.57 5.81 -8.48
N VAL A 541 -5.04 4.58 -8.61
CA VAL A 541 -5.33 3.49 -7.67
C VAL A 541 -4.77 3.85 -6.29
N VAL A 542 -3.51 4.28 -6.21
CA VAL A 542 -2.89 4.75 -4.96
C VAL A 542 -3.71 5.88 -4.34
N ALA A 543 -4.07 6.90 -5.13
CA ALA A 543 -4.86 8.04 -4.65
C ALA A 543 -6.23 7.62 -4.09
N LYS A 544 -6.91 6.65 -4.72
CA LYS A 544 -8.20 6.12 -4.23
C LYS A 544 -8.06 5.44 -2.85
N HIS A 545 -7.01 4.63 -2.65
CA HIS A 545 -6.73 4.00 -1.35
C HIS A 545 -6.50 5.05 -0.27
N ARG A 546 -5.70 6.09 -0.56
CA ARG A 546 -5.43 7.21 0.36
C ARG A 546 -6.70 7.99 0.72
N VAL A 547 -7.53 8.33 -0.27
CA VAL A 547 -8.81 9.04 -0.05
C VAL A 547 -9.77 8.20 0.77
N ALA A 548 -9.90 6.91 0.48
CA ALA A 548 -10.75 5.99 1.23
C ALA A 548 -10.29 5.88 2.69
N PHE A 549 -8.99 5.71 2.93
CA PHE A 549 -8.43 5.72 4.28
C PHE A 549 -8.69 7.04 5.01
N ALA A 550 -8.44 8.17 4.36
CA ALA A 550 -8.66 9.49 4.96
C ALA A 550 -10.11 9.70 5.42
N ALA A 551 -11.08 9.26 4.61
CA ALA A 551 -12.50 9.33 4.95
C ALA A 551 -12.83 8.45 6.16
N ARG A 552 -12.36 7.20 6.18
CA ARG A 552 -12.59 6.26 7.28
C ARG A 552 -11.92 6.71 8.58
N ALA A 553 -10.62 7.07 8.52
CA ALA A 553 -9.87 7.55 9.69
C ALA A 553 -10.51 8.81 10.29
N SER A 554 -10.90 9.77 9.46
CA SER A 554 -11.60 10.98 9.92
C SER A 554 -12.95 10.66 10.58
N ALA A 555 -13.72 9.71 10.03
CA ALA A 555 -14.99 9.27 10.60
C ALA A 555 -14.80 8.52 11.93
N ALA A 556 -13.85 7.59 12.00
CA ALA A 556 -13.54 6.82 13.20
C ALA A 556 -13.08 7.74 14.35
N LEU A 557 -12.18 8.68 14.05
CA LEU A 557 -11.70 9.64 15.06
C LEU A 557 -12.78 10.61 15.52
N LYS A 558 -13.69 11.02 14.64
CA LYS A 558 -14.84 11.84 15.02
C LYS A 558 -15.77 11.13 16.00
N GLY A 559 -15.97 9.82 15.85
CA GLY A 559 -16.78 9.02 16.76
C GLY A 559 -16.12 8.75 18.11
N THR A 560 -14.79 8.73 18.15
CA THR A 560 -14.01 8.35 19.34
C THR A 560 -13.58 9.57 20.16
N LEU A 561 -13.33 10.71 19.53
CA LEU A 561 -12.83 11.93 20.17
C LEU A 561 -13.93 12.94 20.41
N SER A 562 -14.22 13.28 21.68
CA SER A 562 -15.31 14.20 22.04
C SER A 562 -15.00 15.69 21.77
N ASP A 563 -13.73 16.11 21.91
CA ASP A 563 -13.33 17.53 21.87
C ASP A 563 -12.35 17.90 20.76
N LEU A 564 -11.86 16.92 20.01
CA LEU A 564 -10.92 17.09 18.90
C LEU A 564 -11.48 16.47 17.62
N PHE A 565 -11.61 17.27 16.59
CA PHE A 565 -12.02 16.77 15.27
C PHE A 565 -10.77 16.71 14.38
N VAL A 566 -10.29 15.52 14.12
CA VAL A 566 -9.18 15.25 13.19
C VAL A 566 -9.74 15.08 11.80
N THR A 567 -9.20 15.82 10.84
CA THR A 567 -9.56 15.71 9.43
C THR A 567 -8.31 15.44 8.63
N LEU A 568 -8.27 14.30 7.94
CA LEU A 568 -7.24 13.93 6.98
C LEU A 568 -7.78 14.06 5.56
N LYS A 569 -7.01 14.67 4.68
CA LYS A 569 -7.27 14.77 3.24
C LYS A 569 -5.97 14.60 2.49
N PHE A 570 -6.05 14.25 1.20
CA PHE A 570 -4.90 14.24 0.31
C PHE A 570 -5.19 15.15 -0.88
N ASP A 571 -4.25 16.06 -1.18
CA ASP A 571 -4.23 16.78 -2.45
C ASP A 571 -3.50 15.88 -3.45
N GLU A 572 -4.20 15.42 -4.46
CA GLU A 572 -3.69 14.48 -5.46
C GLU A 572 -2.55 15.11 -6.26
N SER A 573 -1.44 14.38 -6.37
CA SER A 573 -0.27 14.76 -7.19
C SER A 573 0.32 16.15 -6.89
N ALA A 574 0.11 16.66 -5.69
CA ALA A 574 0.50 18.02 -5.29
C ALA A 574 1.90 18.08 -4.62
N LEU A 575 2.73 17.06 -4.82
CA LEU A 575 4.08 17.00 -4.25
C LEU A 575 5.02 16.25 -5.19
N ALA A 576 5.99 16.96 -5.76
CA ALA A 576 7.03 16.41 -6.62
C ALA A 576 8.33 17.23 -6.45
N PRO A 577 9.13 16.96 -5.39
CA PRO A 577 10.31 17.77 -5.08
C PRO A 577 11.36 17.77 -6.19
N ASP A 578 11.55 16.66 -6.89
CA ASP A 578 12.48 16.58 -8.01
C ASP A 578 12.03 17.42 -9.20
N ALA A 579 10.72 17.48 -9.48
CA ALA A 579 10.19 18.35 -10.52
C ALA A 579 10.38 19.83 -10.17
N GLU A 580 10.18 20.21 -8.90
CA GLU A 580 10.46 21.57 -8.42
C GLU A 580 11.92 21.95 -8.71
N ARG A 581 12.89 21.08 -8.35
CA ARG A 581 14.31 21.28 -8.58
C ARG A 581 14.64 21.41 -10.07
N LEU A 582 14.16 20.48 -10.90
CA LEU A 582 14.40 20.51 -12.35
C LEU A 582 13.87 21.78 -13.02
N ILE A 583 12.69 22.25 -12.63
CA ILE A 583 12.11 23.48 -13.15
C ILE A 583 12.95 24.69 -12.73
N VAL A 584 13.38 24.77 -11.48
CA VAL A 584 14.23 25.85 -10.96
C VAL A 584 15.54 25.92 -11.73
N GLU A 585 16.20 24.79 -11.95
CA GLU A 585 17.46 24.68 -12.69
C GLU A 585 17.29 25.10 -14.16
N ALA A 586 16.29 24.58 -14.85
CA ALA A 586 16.04 24.89 -16.27
C ALA A 586 15.68 26.34 -16.51
N MET A 587 14.94 26.96 -15.59
CA MET A 587 14.58 28.37 -15.67
C MET A 587 15.68 29.29 -15.16
N GLY A 588 16.72 28.77 -14.49
CA GLY A 588 17.76 29.57 -13.85
C GLY A 588 17.23 30.47 -12.73
N TRP A 589 16.20 30.01 -12.01
CA TRP A 589 15.54 30.80 -10.98
C TRP A 589 16.37 30.93 -9.71
N ARG A 590 16.39 32.16 -9.14
CA ARG A 590 17.01 32.46 -7.86
C ARG A 590 16.04 32.18 -6.73
N THR A 591 16.53 32.13 -5.49
CA THR A 591 15.79 31.73 -4.26
C THR A 591 14.39 32.34 -4.12
N LEU A 592 14.22 33.63 -4.44
CA LEU A 592 12.92 34.30 -4.41
C LEU A 592 11.91 33.77 -5.43
N GLN A 593 12.40 33.18 -6.54
CA GLN A 593 11.57 32.65 -7.62
C GLN A 593 11.24 31.16 -7.41
N HIS A 594 11.85 30.48 -6.42
CA HIS A 594 11.52 29.09 -6.08
C HIS A 594 10.05 28.95 -5.66
N LEU A 595 9.42 30.01 -5.12
CA LEU A 595 7.98 30.03 -4.83
C LEU A 595 7.13 29.80 -6.08
N LYS A 596 7.62 30.23 -7.28
CA LYS A 596 6.92 29.98 -8.55
C LYS A 596 6.94 28.49 -8.92
N ALA A 597 8.09 27.81 -8.75
CA ALA A 597 8.18 26.38 -8.98
C ALA A 597 7.26 25.60 -8.01
N ARG A 598 7.22 26.01 -6.75
CA ARG A 598 6.29 25.43 -5.76
C ARG A 598 4.83 25.61 -6.15
N ALA A 599 4.45 26.80 -6.63
CA ALA A 599 3.07 27.03 -7.08
C ALA A 599 2.70 26.13 -8.28
N LEU A 600 3.64 25.92 -9.22
CA LEU A 600 3.43 25.00 -10.35
C LEU A 600 3.23 23.56 -9.91
N ILE A 601 3.96 23.10 -8.88
CA ILE A 601 3.91 21.72 -8.43
C ILE A 601 2.80 21.49 -7.39
N ASN A 602 2.64 22.42 -6.45
CA ASN A 602 1.73 22.23 -5.31
C ASN A 602 0.29 22.66 -5.59
N ASP A 603 0.09 23.69 -6.41
CA ASP A 603 -1.21 24.31 -6.64
C ASP A 603 -1.76 24.00 -8.04
N LEU A 604 -0.92 23.99 -9.09
CA LEU A 604 -1.31 23.52 -10.42
C LEU A 604 -1.23 22.00 -10.55
N THR A 605 -0.25 21.36 -9.92
CA THR A 605 0.16 19.97 -10.00
C THR A 605 0.93 19.58 -11.26
N LEU A 606 1.88 18.61 -11.11
CA LEU A 606 2.72 18.20 -12.25
C LEU A 606 1.90 17.60 -13.41
N PRO A 607 0.89 16.75 -13.21
CA PRO A 607 0.07 16.23 -14.33
C PRO A 607 -0.59 17.33 -15.16
N LEU A 608 -1.12 18.36 -14.50
CA LEU A 608 -1.77 19.46 -15.20
C LEU A 608 -0.75 20.37 -15.90
N LEU A 609 0.43 20.57 -15.30
CA LEU A 609 1.54 21.27 -15.96
C LEU A 609 1.99 20.55 -17.24
N LEU A 610 2.12 19.21 -17.19
CA LEU A 610 2.44 18.40 -18.37
C LEU A 610 1.36 18.50 -19.46
N GLU A 611 0.10 18.59 -19.06
CA GLU A 611 -1.02 18.82 -19.98
C GLU A 611 -0.92 20.22 -20.63
N CYS A 612 -0.63 21.25 -19.83
CA CYS A 612 -0.38 22.62 -20.34
C CYS A 612 0.75 22.64 -21.37
N LEU A 613 1.85 21.94 -21.09
CA LEU A 613 2.99 21.82 -22.01
C LEU A 613 2.60 21.15 -23.34
N ARG A 614 1.87 20.03 -23.30
CA ARG A 614 1.44 19.30 -24.49
C ARG A 614 0.45 20.10 -25.34
N LYS A 615 -0.47 20.84 -24.69
CA LYS A 615 -1.49 21.65 -25.36
C LYS A 615 -1.04 23.07 -25.67
N ARG A 616 0.11 23.49 -25.17
CA ARG A 616 0.60 24.88 -25.15
C ARG A 616 -0.45 25.85 -24.56
N ASP A 617 -1.14 25.42 -23.49
CA ASP A 617 -2.16 26.21 -22.81
C ASP A 617 -1.57 26.94 -21.59
N THR A 618 -1.53 28.26 -21.64
CA THR A 618 -1.04 29.08 -20.52
C THR A 618 -2.10 29.45 -19.51
N LYS A 619 -3.39 29.22 -19.80
CA LYS A 619 -4.51 29.66 -18.93
C LYS A 619 -4.44 29.08 -17.51
N PRO A 620 -4.18 27.77 -17.29
CA PRO A 620 -4.10 27.25 -15.94
C PRO A 620 -2.91 27.83 -15.16
N ILE A 621 -1.79 28.12 -15.84
CA ILE A 621 -0.58 28.70 -15.23
C ILE A 621 -0.83 30.16 -14.80
N THR A 622 -1.44 30.96 -15.67
CA THR A 622 -1.78 32.35 -15.37
C THR A 622 -2.92 32.51 -14.36
N ALA A 623 -3.70 31.47 -14.15
CA ALA A 623 -4.74 31.42 -13.11
C ALA A 623 -4.18 31.25 -11.69
N LEU A 624 -2.91 30.84 -11.53
CA LEU A 624 -2.29 30.69 -10.22
C LEU A 624 -2.22 32.01 -9.46
N ARG A 625 -2.62 31.99 -8.19
CA ARG A 625 -2.64 33.16 -7.31
C ARG A 625 -1.77 32.91 -6.09
N ASN A 626 -1.05 33.92 -5.67
CA ASN A 626 -0.36 33.91 -4.39
C ASN A 626 -1.37 33.90 -3.25
N ALA A 627 -1.23 32.97 -2.32
CA ALA A 627 -2.19 32.75 -1.23
C ALA A 627 -2.33 33.96 -0.25
N GLU A 628 -1.27 34.77 -0.12
CA GLU A 628 -1.26 35.90 0.81
C GLU A 628 -1.71 37.21 0.13
N THR A 629 -1.22 37.45 -1.08
CA THR A 629 -1.43 38.73 -1.79
C THR A 629 -2.54 38.71 -2.83
N ASN A 630 -3.06 37.52 -3.18
CA ASN A 630 -4.00 37.26 -4.27
C ASN A 630 -3.51 37.74 -5.65
N ALA A 631 -2.23 38.12 -5.78
CA ALA A 631 -1.61 38.51 -7.05
C ALA A 631 -1.36 37.29 -7.95
N ALA A 632 -1.34 37.51 -9.28
CA ALA A 632 -0.97 36.47 -10.23
C ALA A 632 0.48 36.04 -9.99
N VAL A 633 0.72 34.73 -9.90
CA VAL A 633 2.08 34.17 -9.74
C VAL A 633 2.85 34.27 -11.06
N PHE A 634 2.15 34.04 -12.19
CA PHE A 634 2.71 34.13 -13.56
C PHE A 634 1.94 35.11 -14.39
N PRO A 635 2.59 36.19 -14.86
CA PRO A 635 2.10 36.99 -15.99
C PRO A 635 2.10 36.15 -17.28
N GLN A 636 1.32 36.57 -18.28
CA GLN A 636 1.16 35.84 -19.56
C GLN A 636 2.51 35.56 -20.26
N ASN A 637 3.35 36.57 -20.35
CA ASN A 637 4.67 36.47 -21.00
C ASN A 637 5.62 35.49 -20.27
N GLU A 638 5.56 35.41 -18.95
CA GLU A 638 6.36 34.44 -18.18
C GLU A 638 5.82 33.02 -18.33
N ALA A 639 4.51 32.84 -18.42
CA ALA A 639 3.90 31.55 -18.66
C ALA A 639 4.26 30.99 -20.05
N GLU A 640 4.26 31.86 -21.06
CA GLU A 640 4.72 31.52 -22.43
C GLU A 640 6.19 31.11 -22.44
N LEU A 641 7.07 31.93 -21.83
CA LEU A 641 8.50 31.64 -21.71
C LEU A 641 8.77 30.30 -20.98
N LEU A 642 8.00 29.99 -19.92
CA LEU A 642 8.10 28.73 -19.21
C LEU A 642 7.80 27.55 -20.14
N LEU A 643 6.69 27.61 -20.90
CA LEU A 643 6.31 26.54 -21.82
C LEU A 643 7.33 26.38 -22.96
N GLU A 644 7.86 27.46 -23.48
CA GLU A 644 8.91 27.44 -24.53
C GLU A 644 10.19 26.80 -24.01
N ARG A 645 10.69 27.24 -22.85
CA ARG A 645 11.93 26.73 -22.24
C ARG A 645 11.86 25.23 -21.94
N ILE A 646 10.73 24.77 -21.42
CA ILE A 646 10.56 23.34 -21.13
C ILE A 646 10.45 22.53 -22.43
N ALA A 647 9.81 23.08 -23.48
CA ALA A 647 9.67 22.41 -24.77
C ALA A 647 10.98 22.30 -25.56
N GLU A 648 11.91 23.28 -25.40
CA GLU A 648 13.20 23.32 -26.08
C GLU A 648 14.25 22.38 -25.48
N THR A 649 14.01 21.85 -24.30
CA THR A 649 14.95 21.01 -23.55
C THR A 649 14.40 19.59 -23.38
N ASP A 650 15.27 18.63 -23.00
CA ASP A 650 14.85 17.28 -22.59
C ASP A 650 14.06 17.26 -21.26
N LEU A 651 13.73 18.44 -20.73
CA LEU A 651 13.06 18.61 -19.44
C LEU A 651 11.67 18.00 -19.43
N LEU A 652 10.92 18.06 -20.55
CA LEU A 652 9.60 17.43 -20.62
C LEU A 652 9.69 15.93 -20.32
N SER A 653 10.64 15.25 -20.96
CA SER A 653 10.87 13.82 -20.77
C SER A 653 11.32 13.51 -19.31
N GLN A 654 12.15 14.36 -18.72
CA GLN A 654 12.55 14.23 -17.32
C GLN A 654 11.36 14.45 -16.38
N LEU A 655 10.53 15.48 -16.60
CA LEU A 655 9.32 15.73 -15.80
C LEU A 655 8.29 14.60 -15.91
N GLU A 656 8.24 13.92 -17.07
CA GLU A 656 7.37 12.75 -17.24
C GLU A 656 7.84 11.51 -16.49
N THR A 657 9.07 11.48 -15.98
CA THR A 657 9.68 10.34 -15.29
C THR A 657 9.94 10.57 -13.80
N VAL A 658 9.79 11.79 -13.26
CA VAL A 658 9.96 12.07 -11.82
C VAL A 658 8.87 11.43 -10.98
N ALA A 659 9.20 11.11 -9.73
CA ALA A 659 8.23 10.66 -8.75
C ALA A 659 7.23 11.79 -8.39
N VAL A 660 5.96 11.44 -8.33
CA VAL A 660 4.86 12.33 -7.97
C VAL A 660 4.13 11.76 -6.77
N HIS A 661 3.87 12.58 -5.78
CA HIS A 661 3.24 12.16 -4.54
C HIS A 661 2.01 13.01 -4.23
N ASP A 662 1.06 12.43 -3.47
CA ASP A 662 -0.05 13.18 -2.92
C ASP A 662 0.39 13.90 -1.66
N ARG A 663 -0.10 15.12 -1.46
CA ARG A 663 0.20 15.90 -0.27
C ARG A 663 -0.84 15.64 0.82
N PRO A 664 -0.47 15.00 1.94
CA PRO A 664 -1.38 14.82 3.06
C PRO A 664 -1.65 16.17 3.74
N LYS A 665 -2.91 16.47 3.96
CA LYS A 665 -3.39 17.60 4.76
C LYS A 665 -4.07 17.08 6.00
N LEU A 666 -3.38 17.17 7.11
CA LEU A 666 -3.88 16.78 8.42
C LEU A 666 -4.19 18.03 9.22
N SER A 667 -5.45 18.22 9.57
CA SER A 667 -5.90 19.35 10.36
C SER A 667 -6.67 18.89 11.59
N VAL A 668 -6.49 19.61 12.69
CA VAL A 668 -7.16 19.35 13.96
C VAL A 668 -7.99 20.56 14.33
N THR A 669 -9.28 20.35 14.54
CA THR A 669 -10.20 21.38 15.00
C THR A 669 -10.51 21.17 16.48
N LYS A 670 -10.14 22.12 17.31
CA LYS A 670 -10.41 22.09 18.75
C LYS A 670 -11.70 22.89 19.05
N LYS A 671 -12.58 22.28 19.84
CA LYS A 671 -13.72 22.97 20.41
C LYS A 671 -13.24 23.86 21.56
N MET A 672 -13.36 25.16 21.41
CA MET A 672 -13.00 26.11 22.45
C MET A 672 -14.25 26.77 23.03
N PRO A 673 -14.30 27.03 24.36
CA PRO A 673 -15.41 27.80 24.93
C PRO A 673 -15.39 29.21 24.32
N GLY A 674 -16.49 29.62 23.74
CA GLY A 674 -16.69 30.97 23.20
C GLY A 674 -17.45 31.87 24.18
N ILE A 675 -17.44 33.18 23.91
CA ILE A 675 -18.20 34.17 24.67
C ILE A 675 -19.70 33.89 24.53
N GLY A 676 -20.44 33.83 25.64
CA GLY A 676 -21.88 33.60 25.64
C GLY A 676 -22.32 32.13 25.54
N GLY A 677 -21.44 31.16 25.84
CA GLY A 677 -21.79 29.73 25.80
C GLY A 677 -21.77 29.07 24.42
N LEU A 678 -21.47 29.82 23.35
CA LEU A 678 -21.29 29.30 22.01
C LEU A 678 -19.89 28.69 21.86
N SER A 679 -19.79 27.45 21.39
CA SER A 679 -18.49 26.81 21.10
C SER A 679 -17.90 27.37 19.82
N LYS A 680 -16.63 27.77 19.87
CA LYS A 680 -15.85 28.19 18.70
C LYS A 680 -14.97 27.03 18.23
N PHE A 681 -15.04 26.69 16.94
CA PHE A 681 -14.22 25.67 16.32
C PHE A 681 -13.06 26.35 15.57
N VAL A 682 -11.83 26.02 15.96
CA VAL A 682 -10.62 26.61 15.34
C VAL A 682 -9.81 25.48 14.70
N PRO A 683 -9.79 25.39 13.36
CA PRO A 683 -8.93 24.43 12.66
C PRO A 683 -7.46 24.89 12.73
N ARG A 684 -6.57 23.97 13.00
CA ARG A 684 -5.11 24.15 12.98
C ARG A 684 -4.47 23.10 12.11
N ASP A 685 -3.52 23.51 11.29
CA ASP A 685 -2.65 22.59 10.55
C ASP A 685 -1.82 21.73 11.52
N PHE A 686 -1.58 20.49 11.17
CA PHE A 686 -0.80 19.55 11.99
C PHE A 686 0.57 20.10 12.40
N LYS A 687 1.28 20.76 11.47
CA LYS A 687 2.61 21.36 11.74
C LYS A 687 2.59 22.48 12.78
N LYS A 688 1.43 23.11 13.00
CA LYS A 688 1.24 24.19 13.99
C LYS A 688 0.77 23.71 15.37
N LEU A 689 0.62 22.40 15.55
CA LEU A 689 0.29 21.79 16.84
C LEU A 689 1.53 21.66 17.71
N SER A 690 1.33 21.58 19.04
CA SER A 690 2.41 21.21 19.94
C SER A 690 2.89 19.77 19.64
N LEU A 691 4.13 19.46 19.99
CA LEU A 691 4.73 18.14 19.74
C LEU A 691 3.87 17.01 20.34
N GLY A 692 3.40 17.16 21.58
CA GLY A 692 2.50 16.18 22.21
C GLY A 692 1.17 16.02 21.47
N GLN A 693 0.58 17.11 20.95
CA GLN A 693 -0.63 17.03 20.13
C GLN A 693 -0.38 16.33 18.78
N GLN A 694 0.76 16.58 18.14
CA GLN A 694 1.14 15.89 16.90
C GLN A 694 1.27 14.39 17.15
N GLN A 695 2.00 14.00 18.19
CA GLN A 695 2.16 12.59 18.57
C GLN A 695 0.82 11.92 18.86
N SER A 696 -0.05 12.60 19.53
CA SER A 696 -1.40 12.15 19.88
C SER A 696 -2.24 11.84 18.65
N VAL A 697 -2.20 12.73 17.65
CA VAL A 697 -2.93 12.56 16.40
C VAL A 697 -2.36 11.42 15.58
N LEU A 698 -1.03 11.30 15.49
CA LEU A 698 -0.37 10.19 14.81
C LEU A 698 -0.73 8.85 15.45
N LEU A 699 -0.66 8.76 16.77
CA LEU A 699 -1.02 7.55 17.52
C LEU A 699 -2.49 7.18 17.33
N ALA A 700 -3.39 8.17 17.34
CA ALA A 700 -4.80 7.92 17.06
C ALA A 700 -5.03 7.40 15.62
N LEU A 701 -4.31 7.93 14.62
CA LEU A 701 -4.35 7.41 13.25
C LEU A 701 -3.84 5.97 13.16
N MET A 702 -2.73 5.64 13.83
CA MET A 702 -2.20 4.27 13.90
C MET A 702 -3.23 3.28 14.43
N LEU A 703 -3.86 3.64 15.55
CA LEU A 703 -4.85 2.80 16.21
C LEU A 703 -6.16 2.67 15.42
N THR A 704 -6.46 3.58 14.48
CA THR A 704 -7.62 3.48 13.58
C THR A 704 -7.37 2.73 12.27
N SER A 705 -6.12 2.28 12.02
CA SER A 705 -5.78 1.43 10.87
C SER A 705 -6.71 0.21 10.79
N GLU A 706 -7.10 -0.19 9.59
CA GLU A 706 -7.93 -1.38 9.33
C GLU A 706 -7.14 -2.69 9.33
N SER A 707 -5.84 -2.61 9.48
CA SER A 707 -5.00 -3.79 9.61
C SER A 707 -5.53 -4.71 10.72
N ARG A 708 -5.55 -6.00 10.44
CA ARG A 708 -5.91 -7.05 11.40
C ARG A 708 -4.68 -7.67 12.05
N ALA A 709 -3.49 -7.30 11.60
CA ALA A 709 -2.23 -7.75 12.21
C ALA A 709 -2.15 -7.32 13.67
N PRO A 710 -1.54 -8.10 14.56
CA PRO A 710 -1.26 -7.69 15.93
C PRO A 710 -0.54 -6.35 15.98
N LEU A 711 -0.98 -5.47 16.85
CA LEU A 711 -0.38 -4.16 17.07
C LEU A 711 0.38 -4.16 18.39
N ILE A 712 1.66 -3.84 18.35
CA ILE A 712 2.52 -3.75 19.53
C ILE A 712 3.04 -2.33 19.65
N VAL A 713 2.81 -1.67 20.79
CA VAL A 713 3.22 -0.28 21.03
C VAL A 713 4.00 -0.17 22.32
N ASP A 714 5.22 0.37 22.25
CA ASP A 714 6.04 0.64 23.42
C ASP A 714 5.86 2.09 23.90
N GLN A 715 5.40 2.24 25.12
CA GLN A 715 5.19 3.50 25.86
C GLN A 715 4.43 4.56 25.03
N PRO A 716 3.18 4.27 24.62
CA PRO A 716 2.38 5.22 23.83
C PRO A 716 2.06 6.51 24.60
N GLU A 717 2.20 6.51 25.91
CA GLU A 717 1.96 7.65 26.80
C GLU A 717 3.07 8.69 26.84
N ASP A 718 4.23 8.39 26.27
CA ASP A 718 5.39 9.29 26.36
C ASP A 718 5.09 10.67 25.75
N ASN A 719 5.41 11.71 26.52
CA ASN A 719 5.16 13.12 26.17
C ASN A 719 3.68 13.52 26.04
N LEU A 720 2.73 12.66 26.47
CA LEU A 720 1.31 12.98 26.50
C LEU A 720 0.89 13.47 27.87
N ASP A 721 -0.04 14.42 27.91
CA ASP A 721 -0.67 14.83 29.17
C ASP A 721 -1.73 13.82 29.64
N SER A 722 -2.01 13.81 30.94
CA SER A 722 -2.97 12.86 31.53
C SER A 722 -4.39 13.02 30.98
N GLU A 723 -4.81 14.23 30.64
CA GLU A 723 -6.13 14.50 30.05
C GLU A 723 -6.24 13.85 28.67
N PHE A 724 -5.16 13.94 27.88
CA PHE A 724 -5.12 13.34 26.56
C PHE A 724 -5.12 11.80 26.63
N ILE A 725 -4.35 11.22 27.54
CA ILE A 725 -4.36 9.76 27.77
C ILE A 725 -5.79 9.28 28.05
N TYR A 726 -6.49 9.96 28.96
CA TYR A 726 -7.85 9.59 29.35
C TYR A 726 -8.89 9.83 28.25
N LYS A 727 -8.88 11.01 27.61
CA LYS A 727 -9.92 11.41 26.66
C LYS A 727 -9.70 10.91 25.23
N THR A 728 -8.46 10.55 24.87
CA THR A 728 -8.10 10.22 23.50
C THR A 728 -7.50 8.84 23.37
N LEU A 729 -6.37 8.58 24.05
CA LEU A 729 -5.62 7.34 23.86
C LEU A 729 -6.42 6.12 24.31
N VAL A 730 -6.99 6.16 25.51
CA VAL A 730 -7.77 5.04 26.07
C VAL A 730 -8.99 4.69 25.20
N PRO A 731 -9.86 5.62 24.79
CA PRO A 731 -10.98 5.28 23.89
C PRO A 731 -10.54 4.67 22.57
N VAL A 732 -9.43 5.14 21.99
CA VAL A 732 -8.93 4.62 20.72
C VAL A 732 -8.35 3.21 20.89
N ILE A 733 -7.62 2.93 21.99
CA ILE A 733 -7.15 1.56 22.31
C ILE A 733 -8.34 0.62 22.50
N ARG A 734 -9.39 1.04 23.22
CA ARG A 734 -10.62 0.24 23.40
C ARG A 734 -11.31 -0.08 22.10
N ALA A 735 -11.36 0.87 21.17
CA ALA A 735 -11.91 0.64 19.83
C ALA A 735 -11.03 -0.28 18.98
N ALA A 736 -9.70 -0.18 19.09
CA ALA A 736 -8.75 -1.00 18.33
C ALA A 736 -8.78 -2.47 18.77
N LYS A 737 -8.83 -2.75 20.09
CA LYS A 737 -8.84 -4.12 20.63
C LYS A 737 -10.07 -4.96 20.22
N GLU A 738 -11.14 -4.31 19.75
CA GLU A 738 -12.33 -5.01 19.23
C GLU A 738 -12.13 -5.59 17.81
N ARG A 739 -11.09 -5.15 17.12
CA ARG A 739 -10.83 -5.51 15.71
C ARG A 739 -9.55 -6.32 15.52
N ARG A 740 -8.57 -6.15 16.40
CA ARG A 740 -7.24 -6.76 16.31
C ARG A 740 -6.62 -6.91 17.70
N GLN A 741 -5.66 -7.80 17.83
CA GLN A 741 -4.86 -7.88 19.02
C GLN A 741 -4.05 -6.59 19.24
N VAL A 742 -4.04 -6.08 20.47
CA VAL A 742 -3.24 -4.91 20.88
C VAL A 742 -2.37 -5.30 22.08
N ILE A 743 -1.07 -5.10 21.98
CA ILE A 743 -0.11 -5.33 23.05
C ILE A 743 0.53 -3.97 23.36
N VAL A 744 0.35 -3.49 24.57
CA VAL A 744 0.88 -2.19 25.04
C VAL A 744 1.92 -2.44 26.12
N VAL A 745 3.12 -1.97 25.88
CA VAL A 745 4.16 -1.89 26.93
C VAL A 745 4.08 -0.51 27.56
N THR A 746 3.85 -0.42 28.86
CA THR A 746 3.62 0.87 29.52
C THR A 746 4.13 0.88 30.95
N HIS A 747 4.44 2.07 31.44
CA HIS A 747 4.67 2.34 32.86
C HIS A 747 3.46 3.05 33.52
N ASN A 748 2.43 3.36 32.75
CA ASN A 748 1.22 4.06 33.21
C ASN A 748 0.07 3.04 33.43
N ALA A 749 -0.20 2.73 34.69
CA ALA A 749 -1.27 1.81 35.06
C ALA A 749 -2.67 2.27 34.57
N ASN A 750 -2.88 3.57 34.33
CA ASN A 750 -4.17 4.05 33.82
C ASN A 750 -4.49 3.52 32.41
N ILE A 751 -3.49 3.26 31.57
CA ILE A 751 -3.71 2.67 30.26
C ILE A 751 -4.25 1.25 30.41
N ALA A 752 -3.70 0.47 31.31
CA ALA A 752 -4.15 -0.90 31.55
C ALA A 752 -5.56 -0.96 32.13
N VAL A 753 -5.82 -0.14 33.17
CA VAL A 753 -7.10 -0.14 33.89
C VAL A 753 -8.21 0.51 33.07
N LEU A 754 -7.99 1.72 32.57
CA LEU A 754 -9.00 2.45 31.80
C LEU A 754 -9.18 1.89 30.36
N GLY A 755 -8.11 1.29 29.79
CA GLY A 755 -8.18 0.54 28.54
C GLY A 755 -8.97 -0.76 28.65
N ASP A 756 -9.32 -1.15 29.89
CA ASP A 756 -9.97 -2.42 30.20
C ASP A 756 -9.19 -3.59 29.59
N ALA A 757 -7.90 -3.71 29.98
CA ALA A 757 -7.03 -4.77 29.51
C ALA A 757 -7.57 -6.13 29.95
N GLU A 758 -7.64 -7.06 29.01
CA GLU A 758 -8.02 -8.44 29.30
C GLU A 758 -6.89 -9.22 30.00
N LEU A 759 -5.65 -8.76 29.79
CA LEU A 759 -4.48 -9.36 30.44
C LEU A 759 -3.48 -8.27 30.84
N ILE A 760 -3.05 -8.29 32.07
CA ILE A 760 -1.98 -7.44 32.58
C ILE A 760 -0.83 -8.34 33.02
N VAL A 761 0.34 -8.12 32.43
CA VAL A 761 1.58 -8.83 32.75
C VAL A 761 2.51 -7.89 33.48
N ALA A 762 2.78 -8.16 34.75
CA ALA A 762 3.68 -7.34 35.55
C ALA A 762 5.10 -7.92 35.55
N LEU A 763 6.06 -7.13 35.05
CA LEU A 763 7.48 -7.45 35.07
C LEU A 763 8.20 -6.72 36.23
N LYS A 764 9.00 -7.46 36.95
CA LYS A 764 9.88 -6.92 37.99
C LYS A 764 11.31 -7.42 37.76
N ALA A 765 12.27 -6.52 37.89
CA ALA A 765 13.67 -6.88 37.77
C ALA A 765 14.40 -6.80 39.10
N THR A 766 15.37 -7.68 39.26
CA THR A 766 16.54 -7.54 40.12
C THR A 766 17.72 -7.02 39.30
N SER A 767 18.89 -6.87 39.90
CA SER A 767 20.10 -6.48 39.16
C SER A 767 20.52 -7.49 38.07
N GLU A 768 20.09 -8.73 38.18
CA GLU A 768 20.57 -9.84 37.31
C GLU A 768 19.50 -10.47 36.41
N LYS A 769 18.23 -10.44 36.84
CA LYS A 769 17.12 -11.09 36.12
C LYS A 769 15.83 -10.30 36.21
N ALA A 770 15.05 -10.34 35.13
CA ALA A 770 13.67 -9.91 35.16
C ALA A 770 12.73 -11.13 35.22
N GLN A 771 11.61 -10.97 35.90
CA GLN A 771 10.62 -12.04 36.11
C GLN A 771 9.19 -11.52 35.93
N VAL A 772 8.32 -12.38 35.42
CA VAL A 772 6.87 -12.17 35.44
C VAL A 772 6.38 -12.43 36.85
N VAL A 773 5.96 -11.38 37.55
CA VAL A 773 5.56 -11.47 38.98
C VAL A 773 4.10 -11.87 39.11
N THR A 774 3.24 -11.35 38.25
CA THR A 774 1.80 -11.63 38.29
C THR A 774 1.20 -11.51 36.90
N ARG A 775 0.14 -12.26 36.69
CA ARG A 775 -0.73 -12.22 35.50
C ARG A 775 -2.17 -12.11 35.98
N GLY A 776 -2.97 -11.27 35.37
CA GLY A 776 -4.36 -11.13 35.76
C GLY A 776 -5.14 -10.20 34.84
#